data_bfe48d96e540c956a3061acc8841074f
#
_entry.id   bfe48d96e540c956a3061acc8841074f
#
_cell.length_a   1.000
_cell.length_b   1.000
_cell.length_c   1.000
_cell.angle_alpha   90.00
_cell.angle_beta   90.00
_cell.angle_gamma   90.00
#
_symmetry.space_group_name_H-M   'P 1'
#
loop_
_entity.id
_entity.type
_entity.pdbx_description
1 polymer ?
#
loop_
_entity_poly.entity_id
_entity_poly.type
_entity_poly.pdbx_seq_one_letter_code
_entity_poly.pdbx_strand_id
1 'polypeptide(L)'
;MDSMAAFLSPEPPDSLSQPTRMYPPQPDTFDELVASDGSVRPHWQNLLKQFESLDATQRRQAHETAARMLKDDGMAYLASQSERQRDRPWQLDLFPLLISQEEWQHLEAGLIQRARLLNHILSDLYGPQQLLKNRTLPPAVVFGNPQFLQPCHGVPVAGGTYLHFLAFDVARAPDGNWWVLRDRTEAPTGAGFALENRIIVSRSLPNLFARTQVQRLSSFFQTFSESFLQFSQREDPLAVVLSPGPGNMAYFEHAYLARYLGYPIVEGSDMTVRDERLFLKTVDGLKPVDLVLRRIYSDLCDPLELMTESTTGIPGLLQAIRAGHVTLANALGSGLIESEVLLSFLPTLSKFFFGEGLKIPSVATWWCGQANERAYVLDNMNRLLIRRVLTPKRGLTHDRLSSFGPDLNEQGRRALAQAIARRGHEYVGREIVSPSTTPFWTSHDELTPVPMTVRIYLTATKDGYTVMPGGLARVSVRSDPRAHWHEPGDFSKDTWVKSNGPLDIPAAVTLPHHTLQLRRGGRDLPSRTADNLFWLGRYTERAEGAIRLLRSLVSRLSGEAGIGDDPETLHRLVSLLVMQKHLSPRRAKRAVEGGASAVEAELRTILFDPDSPDGLATILQNVRRTAELVRHRLSLDTWNILMELTSVPKDWAQTKGQSIDDAIRLLSRMIQHLAALNGMVMENMTRSYAWRFLEMGRRLERVRHLSKLIRHLASRGTPETTGALNLLLELADASITYRTRYKAEAKLAAVLDLLLADDTNPRSIIFQLLTIESHINALPREEASASINPAQRITTRGCTDIRLADMMELAQFTTKTGVRVNLERLLKQLDQHVHQLSDVVAHTFFSHSLAQRISGPQWLEGIP
;
A
#
# COMPACT_ATOMS: atom_id res chain seq x y z
N MET A 1 -23.96 -15.53 4.27
CA MET A 1 -23.63 -14.42 3.35
C MET A 1 -24.78 -13.38 3.29
N ASP A 2 -26.01 -13.73 3.61
CA ASP A 2 -27.15 -12.77 3.52
C ASP A 2 -27.31 -11.82 4.72
N SER A 3 -26.59 -12.03 5.80
CA SER A 3 -26.68 -11.18 7.01
C SER A 3 -25.78 -9.91 6.96
N MET A 4 -24.83 -9.83 6.04
CA MET A 4 -23.92 -8.67 5.93
C MET A 4 -24.38 -7.61 4.91
N ALA A 5 -25.24 -7.96 3.97
CA ALA A 5 -25.79 -7.01 2.98
C ALA A 5 -26.84 -6.06 3.59
N ALA A 6 -27.46 -6.42 4.70
CA ALA A 6 -28.45 -5.59 5.40
C ALA A 6 -27.87 -4.34 6.09
N PHE A 7 -26.52 -4.27 6.24
CA PHE A 7 -25.88 -3.13 6.88
C PHE A 7 -25.55 -1.94 5.95
N LEU A 8 -25.79 -2.06 4.64
CA LEU A 8 -25.37 -1.08 3.65
C LEU A 8 -26.48 -0.47 2.78
N SER A 9 -27.77 -0.77 3.06
CA SER A 9 -28.88 -0.18 2.30
C SER A 9 -29.64 0.82 3.17
N PRO A 10 -29.69 2.12 2.86
CA PRO A 10 -30.50 3.06 3.61
C PRO A 10 -31.94 3.08 3.08
N GLU A 11 -32.88 2.51 3.80
CA GLU A 11 -34.28 2.96 3.73
C GLU A 11 -34.51 4.07 4.75
N PRO A 12 -35.27 5.13 4.42
CA PRO A 12 -35.44 6.25 5.33
C PRO A 12 -36.43 5.91 6.44
N PRO A 13 -36.12 6.11 7.72
CA PRO A 13 -37.10 6.02 8.78
C PRO A 13 -37.86 7.33 8.98
N ASP A 14 -39.16 7.31 8.85
CA ASP A 14 -40.09 8.31 9.33
C ASP A 14 -40.24 8.18 10.86
N SER A 15 -39.32 8.74 11.62
CA SER A 15 -39.55 9.23 13.00
C SER A 15 -38.18 9.53 13.67
N LEU A 16 -37.95 10.75 14.05
CA LEU A 16 -36.82 11.24 14.82
C LEU A 16 -36.83 10.66 16.24
N SER A 17 -36.20 9.51 16.46
CA SER A 17 -35.85 9.01 17.78
C SER A 17 -34.48 9.55 18.18
N GLN A 18 -34.34 10.13 19.38
CA GLN A 18 -33.08 10.55 19.93
C GLN A 18 -32.16 9.34 20.15
N PRO A 19 -30.90 9.34 19.65
CA PRO A 19 -30.02 8.17 19.62
C PRO A 19 -29.73 7.53 20.99
N THR A 20 -29.91 8.26 22.07
CA THR A 20 -29.58 7.84 23.44
C THR A 20 -30.71 7.22 24.24
N ARG A 21 -31.93 7.25 23.73
CA ARG A 21 -33.06 6.68 24.48
C ARG A 21 -33.01 5.17 24.69
N MET A 22 -32.13 4.44 24.00
CA MET A 22 -31.98 2.98 24.07
C MET A 22 -30.49 2.54 24.04
N TYR A 23 -29.64 3.10 24.89
CA TYR A 23 -28.28 2.61 25.07
C TYR A 23 -28.19 1.75 26.34
N PRO A 24 -28.43 0.43 26.27
CA PRO A 24 -28.35 -0.46 27.43
C PRO A 24 -26.86 -0.86 27.63
N PRO A 25 -26.21 -0.46 28.74
CA PRO A 25 -24.90 -0.97 29.06
C PRO A 25 -24.93 -2.49 29.24
N GLN A 26 -23.88 -3.19 28.82
CA GLN A 26 -23.81 -4.64 29.02
C GLN A 26 -23.56 -4.97 30.51
N PRO A 27 -24.27 -5.95 31.07
CA PRO A 27 -24.03 -6.36 32.45
C PRO A 27 -22.59 -6.91 32.61
N ASP A 28 -22.03 -6.76 33.81
CA ASP A 28 -20.70 -7.23 34.18
C ASP A 28 -19.52 -6.72 33.31
N THR A 29 -19.72 -5.59 32.61
CA THR A 29 -18.67 -4.91 31.87
C THR A 29 -18.54 -3.45 32.31
N PHE A 30 -17.36 -2.88 32.15
CA PHE A 30 -17.19 -1.44 32.29
C PHE A 30 -17.69 -0.78 31.01
N ASP A 31 -18.59 0.19 31.10
CA ASP A 31 -19.02 1.00 29.97
C ASP A 31 -18.34 2.36 29.97
N GLU A 32 -17.77 2.77 28.81
CA GLU A 32 -17.01 4.02 28.70
C GLU A 32 -17.92 5.25 28.71
N LEU A 33 -19.18 5.13 28.28
CA LEU A 33 -20.14 6.23 28.23
C LEU A 33 -20.95 6.35 29.50
N VAL A 34 -21.45 5.24 30.03
CA VAL A 34 -22.41 5.18 31.13
C VAL A 34 -21.73 4.66 32.38
N ALA A 35 -21.97 5.30 33.52
CA ALA A 35 -21.51 4.85 34.83
C ALA A 35 -22.44 3.76 35.39
N SER A 36 -22.03 3.09 36.47
CA SER A 36 -22.80 2.00 37.11
C SER A 36 -24.15 2.45 37.65
N ASP A 37 -24.35 3.73 37.93
CA ASP A 37 -25.59 4.35 38.35
C ASP A 37 -26.54 4.71 37.18
N GLY A 38 -26.15 4.43 35.95
CA GLY A 38 -26.88 4.75 34.74
C GLY A 38 -26.68 6.19 34.23
N SER A 39 -25.86 7.01 34.88
CA SER A 39 -25.58 8.36 34.45
C SER A 39 -24.50 8.39 33.36
N VAL A 40 -24.58 9.37 32.45
CA VAL A 40 -23.52 9.63 31.47
C VAL A 40 -22.29 10.22 32.18
N ARG A 41 -21.12 9.60 31.96
CA ARG A 41 -19.86 10.05 32.57
C ARG A 41 -19.55 11.51 32.22
N PRO A 42 -19.05 12.33 33.17
CA PRO A 42 -18.94 13.79 33.00
C PRO A 42 -18.17 14.25 31.75
N HIS A 43 -17.09 13.55 31.38
CA HIS A 43 -16.29 13.91 30.21
C HIS A 43 -16.99 13.67 28.88
N TRP A 44 -18.01 12.79 28.83
CA TRP A 44 -18.79 12.50 27.63
C TRP A 44 -19.99 13.44 27.44
N GLN A 45 -20.51 14.07 28.50
CA GLN A 45 -21.76 14.85 28.45
C GLN A 45 -21.78 15.91 27.35
N ASN A 46 -20.69 16.65 27.21
CA ASN A 46 -20.61 17.71 26.19
C ASN A 46 -20.58 17.12 24.77
N LEU A 47 -19.78 16.08 24.53
CA LEU A 47 -19.70 15.42 23.23
C LEU A 47 -21.05 14.81 22.84
N LEU A 48 -21.70 14.13 23.77
CA LEU A 48 -23.01 13.49 23.53
C LEU A 48 -24.07 14.53 23.18
N LYS A 49 -24.18 15.62 23.98
CA LYS A 49 -25.12 16.71 23.71
C LYS A 49 -24.93 17.33 22.33
N GLN A 50 -23.69 17.50 21.89
CA GLN A 50 -23.38 18.03 20.57
C GLN A 50 -23.71 17.03 19.46
N PHE A 51 -23.45 15.73 19.67
CA PHE A 51 -23.78 14.69 18.73
C PHE A 51 -25.31 14.56 18.56
N GLU A 52 -26.07 14.60 19.65
CA GLU A 52 -27.54 14.60 19.64
C GLU A 52 -28.14 15.83 18.93
N SER A 53 -27.43 16.96 18.93
CA SER A 53 -27.87 18.17 18.22
C SER A 53 -27.67 18.10 16.70
N LEU A 54 -27.00 17.09 16.17
CA LEU A 54 -26.86 16.89 14.72
C LEU A 54 -28.21 16.43 14.14
N ASP A 55 -28.67 17.09 13.09
CA ASP A 55 -29.83 16.66 12.34
C ASP A 55 -29.52 15.44 11.42
N ALA A 56 -30.56 14.80 10.92
CA ALA A 56 -30.41 13.60 10.06
C ALA A 56 -29.60 13.88 8.78
N THR A 57 -29.68 15.12 8.25
CA THR A 57 -28.90 15.53 7.06
C THR A 57 -27.42 15.63 7.38
N GLN A 58 -27.06 16.26 8.49
CA GLN A 58 -25.67 16.38 8.95
C GLN A 58 -25.06 15.00 9.23
N ARG A 59 -25.79 14.10 9.86
CA ARG A 59 -25.36 12.73 10.14
C ARG A 59 -25.10 11.95 8.85
N ARG A 60 -26.03 12.01 7.89
CA ARG A 60 -25.85 11.39 6.56
C ARG A 60 -24.64 11.97 5.84
N GLN A 61 -24.48 13.29 5.81
CA GLN A 61 -23.35 13.96 5.20
C GLN A 61 -22.01 13.55 5.83
N ALA A 62 -21.96 13.33 7.14
CA ALA A 62 -20.78 12.83 7.83
C ALA A 62 -20.39 11.43 7.33
N HIS A 63 -21.33 10.50 7.23
CA HIS A 63 -21.10 9.16 6.69
C HIS A 63 -20.67 9.18 5.22
N GLU A 64 -21.34 9.98 4.37
CA GLU A 64 -20.98 10.14 2.96
C GLU A 64 -19.57 10.72 2.78
N THR A 65 -19.22 11.71 3.61
CA THR A 65 -17.88 12.33 3.59
C THR A 65 -16.81 11.30 3.99
N ALA A 66 -17.05 10.55 5.07
CA ALA A 66 -16.13 9.52 5.53
C ALA A 66 -15.97 8.40 4.48
N ALA A 67 -17.07 7.90 3.93
CA ALA A 67 -17.05 6.86 2.90
C ALA A 67 -16.29 7.31 1.64
N ARG A 68 -16.48 8.58 1.22
CA ARG A 68 -15.72 9.17 0.12
C ARG A 68 -14.23 9.23 0.44
N MET A 69 -13.85 9.76 1.59
CA MET A 69 -12.44 9.86 2.00
C MET A 69 -11.78 8.49 2.10
N LEU A 70 -12.43 7.50 2.71
CA LEU A 70 -11.93 6.12 2.78
C LEU A 70 -11.67 5.52 1.40
N LYS A 71 -12.58 5.79 0.46
CA LYS A 71 -12.46 5.34 -0.93
C LYS A 71 -11.33 6.08 -1.66
N ASP A 72 -11.29 7.41 -1.53
CA ASP A 72 -10.33 8.28 -2.21
C ASP A 72 -8.89 8.00 -1.72
N ASP A 73 -8.71 7.81 -0.41
CA ASP A 73 -7.42 7.45 0.16
C ASP A 73 -7.06 5.98 -0.09
N GLY A 74 -7.99 5.18 -0.63
CA GLY A 74 -7.78 3.76 -0.91
C GLY A 74 -7.37 2.99 0.34
N MET A 75 -7.99 3.34 1.46
CA MET A 75 -7.75 2.71 2.74
C MET A 75 -8.32 1.30 2.73
N ALA A 76 -7.46 0.32 2.54
CA ALA A 76 -7.84 -1.08 2.58
C ALA A 76 -6.88 -1.85 3.49
N TYR A 77 -7.43 -2.72 4.30
CA TYR A 77 -6.67 -3.75 4.99
C TYR A 77 -6.68 -4.99 4.09
N LEU A 78 -5.53 -5.36 3.56
CA LEU A 78 -5.41 -6.59 2.79
C LEU A 78 -5.64 -7.78 3.73
N ALA A 79 -6.87 -8.27 3.79
CA ALA A 79 -7.18 -9.46 4.56
C ALA A 79 -6.64 -10.68 3.83
N SER A 80 -5.78 -11.45 4.52
CA SER A 80 -5.40 -12.86 4.28
C SER A 80 -5.34 -13.36 2.81
N GLN A 81 -4.35 -14.19 2.53
CA GLN A 81 -3.91 -14.78 1.25
C GLN A 81 -4.97 -15.46 0.34
N SER A 82 -6.25 -15.47 0.65
CA SER A 82 -7.28 -15.93 -0.28
C SER A 82 -7.68 -14.82 -1.24
N GLU A 83 -7.59 -15.06 -2.53
CA GLU A 83 -7.88 -14.11 -3.63
C GLU A 83 -9.27 -13.44 -3.56
N ARG A 84 -10.22 -14.02 -2.85
CA ARG A 84 -11.59 -13.52 -2.68
C ARG A 84 -11.75 -12.45 -1.59
N GLN A 85 -10.70 -12.13 -0.81
CA GLN A 85 -10.75 -11.18 0.32
C GLN A 85 -9.78 -10.00 0.21
N ARG A 86 -9.17 -9.78 -0.96
CA ARG A 86 -8.10 -8.79 -1.17
C ARG A 86 -8.50 -7.32 -1.00
N ASP A 87 -9.78 -6.99 -1.02
CA ASP A 87 -10.27 -5.61 -1.00
C ASP A 87 -11.37 -5.41 0.05
N ARG A 88 -11.14 -5.78 1.32
CA ARG A 88 -12.04 -5.29 2.37
C ARG A 88 -11.76 -3.81 2.60
N PRO A 89 -12.73 -2.91 2.34
CA PRO A 89 -12.57 -1.52 2.69
C PRO A 89 -12.36 -1.39 4.19
N TRP A 90 -11.53 -0.44 4.59
CA TRP A 90 -11.36 -0.10 5.99
C TRP A 90 -12.69 0.35 6.59
N GLN A 91 -13.07 -0.24 7.71
CA GLN A 91 -14.32 0.09 8.37
C GLN A 91 -14.04 1.02 9.56
N LEU A 92 -14.61 2.22 9.51
CA LEU A 92 -14.43 3.26 10.50
C LEU A 92 -15.77 3.63 11.11
N ASP A 93 -15.86 3.52 12.43
CA ASP A 93 -16.92 4.13 13.20
C ASP A 93 -16.59 5.61 13.47
N LEU A 94 -17.49 6.50 13.11
CA LEU A 94 -17.29 7.95 13.22
C LEU A 94 -17.49 8.49 14.64
N PHE A 95 -18.13 7.73 15.52
CA PHE A 95 -18.28 8.13 16.91
C PHE A 95 -16.99 7.77 17.67
N PRO A 96 -16.23 8.77 18.18
CA PRO A 96 -14.90 8.52 18.75
C PRO A 96 -14.96 7.83 20.11
N LEU A 97 -13.87 7.19 20.51
CA LEU A 97 -13.62 6.87 21.91
C LEU A 97 -13.07 8.13 22.59
N LEU A 98 -13.64 8.55 23.70
CA LEU A 98 -13.19 9.73 24.45
C LEU A 98 -12.57 9.32 25.79
N ILE A 99 -11.33 9.75 26.03
CA ILE A 99 -10.60 9.53 27.29
C ILE A 99 -10.36 10.90 27.98
N SER A 100 -10.59 10.98 29.28
CA SER A 100 -10.33 12.18 30.04
C SER A 100 -8.82 12.45 30.17
N GLN A 101 -8.42 13.71 30.45
CA GLN A 101 -7.01 14.05 30.58
C GLN A 101 -6.37 13.37 31.79
N GLU A 102 -7.07 13.33 32.90
CA GLU A 102 -6.56 12.72 34.15
C GLU A 102 -6.28 11.20 33.96
N GLU A 103 -7.21 10.52 33.34
CA GLU A 103 -7.11 9.12 33.03
C GLU A 103 -6.00 8.85 32.02
N TRP A 104 -5.86 9.72 31.01
CA TRP A 104 -4.77 9.63 30.05
C TRP A 104 -3.40 9.78 30.70
N GLN A 105 -3.23 10.72 31.62
CA GLN A 105 -1.97 10.93 32.36
C GLN A 105 -1.55 9.70 33.16
N HIS A 106 -2.52 9.00 33.78
CA HIS A 106 -2.26 7.77 34.48
C HIS A 106 -1.80 6.66 33.52
N LEU A 107 -2.51 6.52 32.40
CA LEU A 107 -2.21 5.55 31.35
C LEU A 107 -0.82 5.81 30.73
N GLU A 108 -0.55 7.06 30.38
CA GLU A 108 0.73 7.53 29.85
C GLU A 108 1.90 7.21 30.78
N ALA A 109 1.81 7.54 32.05
CA ALA A 109 2.85 7.29 33.03
C ALA A 109 3.16 5.79 33.18
N GLY A 110 2.14 4.93 33.13
CA GLY A 110 2.32 3.49 33.20
C GLY A 110 2.92 2.89 31.92
N LEU A 111 2.51 3.39 30.76
CA LEU A 111 3.06 2.94 29.48
C LEU A 111 4.51 3.38 29.29
N ILE A 112 4.89 4.58 29.73
CA ILE A 112 6.29 5.04 29.74
C ILE A 112 7.15 4.14 30.65
N GLN A 113 6.69 3.84 31.88
CA GLN A 113 7.40 2.93 32.80
C GLN A 113 7.64 1.57 32.09
N ARG A 114 6.59 1.03 31.47
CA ARG A 114 6.66 -0.26 30.77
C ARG A 114 7.63 -0.22 29.59
N ALA A 115 7.61 0.82 28.75
CA ALA A 115 8.52 0.98 27.62
C ALA A 115 10.00 1.00 28.08
N ARG A 116 10.29 1.73 29.16
CA ARG A 116 11.63 1.75 29.79
C ARG A 116 12.04 0.36 30.29
N LEU A 117 11.13 -0.34 30.96
CA LEU A 117 11.38 -1.71 31.43
C LEU A 117 11.74 -2.65 30.29
N LEU A 118 10.94 -2.65 29.23
CA LEU A 118 11.15 -3.51 28.06
C LEU A 118 12.49 -3.21 27.37
N ASN A 119 12.86 -1.93 27.27
CA ASN A 119 14.17 -1.54 26.73
C ASN A 119 15.33 -2.04 27.61
N HIS A 120 15.21 -1.95 28.94
CA HIS A 120 16.22 -2.50 29.86
C HIS A 120 16.36 -4.02 29.76
N ILE A 121 15.23 -4.74 29.63
CA ILE A 121 15.24 -6.19 29.42
C ILE A 121 16.00 -6.56 28.14
N LEU A 122 15.73 -5.88 27.02
CA LEU A 122 16.47 -6.13 25.77
C LEU A 122 17.96 -5.81 25.90
N SER A 123 18.29 -4.66 26.53
CA SER A 123 19.67 -4.26 26.78
C SER A 123 20.43 -5.28 27.63
N ASP A 124 19.79 -5.88 28.61
CA ASP A 124 20.39 -6.94 29.41
C ASP A 124 20.54 -8.25 28.63
N LEU A 125 19.48 -8.71 27.96
CA LEU A 125 19.46 -10.02 27.29
C LEU A 125 20.38 -10.08 26.06
N TYR A 126 20.53 -8.98 25.33
CA TYR A 126 21.49 -8.87 24.22
C TYR A 126 22.86 -8.33 24.63
N GLY A 127 23.05 -8.01 25.93
CA GLY A 127 24.28 -7.50 26.50
C GLY A 127 24.80 -8.40 27.64
N PRO A 128 24.84 -7.90 28.89
CA PRO A 128 25.51 -8.58 29.99
C PRO A 128 24.80 -9.82 30.53
N GLN A 129 23.53 -10.03 30.24
CA GLN A 129 22.69 -11.18 30.65
C GLN A 129 22.59 -11.39 32.15
N GLN A 130 22.50 -10.29 32.93
CA GLN A 130 22.39 -10.37 34.40
C GLN A 130 21.10 -11.06 34.86
N LEU A 131 19.99 -10.89 34.10
CA LEU A 131 18.72 -11.55 34.38
C LEU A 131 18.85 -13.09 34.38
N LEU A 132 19.67 -13.63 33.47
CA LEU A 132 19.96 -15.06 33.39
C LEU A 132 20.96 -15.51 34.46
N LYS A 133 22.05 -14.74 34.65
CA LYS A 133 23.08 -15.03 35.67
C LYS A 133 22.51 -15.03 37.07
N ASN A 134 21.61 -14.10 37.39
CA ASN A 134 20.94 -13.98 38.69
C ASN A 134 19.72 -14.90 38.82
N ARG A 135 19.42 -15.72 37.81
CA ARG A 135 18.26 -16.62 37.75
C ARG A 135 16.91 -15.92 37.93
N THR A 136 16.83 -14.62 37.62
CA THR A 136 15.60 -13.84 37.66
C THR A 136 14.69 -14.24 36.51
N LEU A 137 15.28 -14.64 35.40
CA LEU A 137 14.58 -15.14 34.21
C LEU A 137 15.15 -16.53 33.84
N PRO A 138 14.28 -17.57 33.64
CA PRO A 138 14.74 -18.89 33.25
C PRO A 138 15.35 -18.86 31.83
N PRO A 139 16.49 -19.54 31.59
CA PRO A 139 17.12 -19.58 30.25
C PRO A 139 16.21 -20.07 29.13
N ALA A 140 15.27 -20.99 29.43
CA ALA A 140 14.31 -21.51 28.47
C ALA A 140 13.38 -20.43 27.88
N VAL A 141 13.10 -19.35 28.63
CA VAL A 141 12.28 -18.22 28.16
C VAL A 141 13.00 -17.44 27.08
N VAL A 142 14.32 -17.37 27.12
CA VAL A 142 15.15 -16.62 26.18
C VAL A 142 15.63 -17.53 25.06
N PHE A 143 16.40 -18.57 25.37
CA PHE A 143 17.02 -19.43 24.37
C PHE A 143 16.04 -20.42 23.71
N GLY A 144 14.92 -20.72 24.37
CA GLY A 144 13.82 -21.47 23.77
C GLY A 144 12.91 -20.63 22.87
N ASN A 145 13.09 -19.30 22.84
CA ASN A 145 12.28 -18.43 22.01
C ASN A 145 12.94 -18.22 20.63
N PRO A 146 12.29 -18.62 19.54
CA PRO A 146 12.84 -18.46 18.20
C PRO A 146 13.04 -16.98 17.78
N GLN A 147 12.53 -16.03 18.52
CA GLN A 147 12.76 -14.60 18.31
C GLN A 147 14.03 -14.07 19.03
N PHE A 148 14.71 -14.91 19.82
CA PHE A 148 16.04 -14.58 20.28
C PHE A 148 17.05 -14.80 19.16
N LEU A 149 17.56 -13.71 18.63
CA LEU A 149 18.52 -13.73 17.52
C LEU A 149 19.94 -13.73 18.07
N GLN A 150 20.53 -14.90 18.23
CA GLN A 150 21.88 -15.04 18.78
C GLN A 150 22.95 -14.19 18.05
N PRO A 151 22.92 -14.04 16.70
CA PRO A 151 23.89 -13.16 16.01
C PRO A 151 23.82 -11.69 16.41
N CYS A 152 22.72 -11.26 17.05
CA CYS A 152 22.55 -9.88 17.54
C CYS A 152 23.11 -9.68 18.97
N HIS A 153 23.54 -10.74 19.67
CA HIS A 153 24.12 -10.61 21.01
C HIS A 153 25.46 -9.86 20.95
N GLY A 154 25.63 -8.87 21.83
CA GLY A 154 26.82 -8.03 21.89
C GLY A 154 26.91 -6.97 20.79
N VAL A 155 25.92 -6.86 19.90
CA VAL A 155 25.86 -5.81 18.86
C VAL A 155 25.56 -4.46 19.52
N PRO A 156 26.39 -3.42 19.31
CA PRO A 156 26.13 -2.11 19.88
C PRO A 156 24.86 -1.48 19.31
N VAL A 157 24.02 -0.93 20.18
CA VAL A 157 22.81 -0.22 19.79
C VAL A 157 22.98 1.27 20.11
N ALA A 158 22.70 2.12 19.15
CA ALA A 158 22.86 3.56 19.26
C ALA A 158 22.10 4.12 20.47
N GLY A 159 22.81 4.82 21.36
CA GLY A 159 22.24 5.38 22.58
C GLY A 159 21.64 4.35 23.57
N GLY A 160 21.91 3.04 23.41
CA GLY A 160 21.30 1.98 24.20
C GLY A 160 19.79 1.83 23.98
N THR A 161 19.24 2.42 22.92
CA THR A 161 17.82 2.44 22.62
C THR A 161 17.45 1.33 21.64
N TYR A 162 16.95 0.21 22.15
CA TYR A 162 16.46 -0.91 21.34
C TYR A 162 15.08 -0.62 20.72
N LEU A 163 14.25 0.12 21.45
CA LEU A 163 12.87 0.40 21.11
C LEU A 163 12.67 1.87 20.77
N HIS A 164 12.73 2.22 19.49
CA HIS A 164 12.49 3.58 19.02
C HIS A 164 11.01 3.88 18.81
N PHE A 165 10.25 2.86 18.36
CA PHE A 165 8.82 2.98 18.06
C PHE A 165 8.11 1.70 18.51
N LEU A 166 7.19 1.80 19.46
CA LEU A 166 6.50 0.65 20.03
C LEU A 166 5.03 0.94 20.28
N ALA A 167 4.25 -0.09 20.53
CA ALA A 167 2.85 0.06 20.90
C ALA A 167 2.44 -0.96 21.96
N PHE A 168 1.34 -0.63 22.63
CA PHE A 168 0.69 -1.50 23.60
C PHE A 168 -0.77 -1.69 23.23
N ASP A 169 -1.22 -2.93 23.18
CA ASP A 169 -2.64 -3.24 23.12
C ASP A 169 -3.17 -3.23 24.55
N VAL A 170 -4.09 -2.33 24.86
CA VAL A 170 -4.68 -2.18 26.19
C VAL A 170 -6.19 -2.40 26.15
N ALA A 171 -6.75 -2.85 27.25
CA ALA A 171 -8.19 -2.92 27.47
C ALA A 171 -8.48 -2.51 28.93
N ARG A 172 -9.69 -2.04 29.17
CA ARG A 172 -10.17 -1.77 30.50
C ARG A 172 -10.97 -2.97 30.99
N ALA A 173 -10.64 -3.43 32.18
CA ALA A 173 -11.33 -4.53 32.83
C ALA A 173 -12.67 -4.07 33.47
N PRO A 174 -13.54 -4.99 33.89
CA PRO A 174 -14.81 -4.63 34.55
C PRO A 174 -14.67 -3.78 35.83
N ASP A 175 -13.53 -3.84 36.51
CA ASP A 175 -13.20 -3.02 37.68
C ASP A 175 -12.83 -1.56 37.33
N GLY A 176 -12.78 -1.23 36.04
CA GLY A 176 -12.44 0.09 35.52
C GLY A 176 -10.94 0.35 35.38
N ASN A 177 -10.08 -0.61 35.73
CA ASN A 177 -8.63 -0.47 35.60
C ASN A 177 -8.15 -0.84 34.18
N TRP A 178 -7.13 -0.12 33.68
CA TRP A 178 -6.47 -0.45 32.43
C TRP A 178 -5.47 -1.59 32.60
N TRP A 179 -5.48 -2.51 31.64
CA TRP A 179 -4.59 -3.67 31.60
C TRP A 179 -3.90 -3.73 30.24
N VAL A 180 -2.60 -4.08 30.23
CA VAL A 180 -1.89 -4.34 28.98
C VAL A 180 -2.14 -5.77 28.55
N LEU A 181 -2.70 -5.91 27.36
CA LEU A 181 -2.97 -7.20 26.75
C LEU A 181 -1.74 -7.74 26.00
N ARG A 182 -1.01 -6.87 25.29
CA ARG A 182 0.14 -7.26 24.44
C ARG A 182 1.12 -6.11 24.31
N ASP A 183 2.39 -6.46 24.28
CA ASP A 183 3.47 -5.59 23.85
C ASP A 183 3.71 -5.74 22.35
N ARG A 184 3.95 -4.63 21.65
CA ARG A 184 4.21 -4.56 20.20
C ARG A 184 5.51 -3.82 19.98
N THR A 185 6.59 -4.56 19.81
CA THR A 185 7.96 -4.02 19.79
C THR A 185 8.74 -4.42 18.55
N GLU A 186 8.23 -5.37 17.77
CA GLU A 186 8.93 -5.87 16.59
C GLU A 186 8.80 -4.86 15.42
N ALA A 187 7.58 -4.69 14.94
CA ALA A 187 7.24 -3.71 13.89
C ALA A 187 5.76 -3.32 14.06
N PRO A 188 5.42 -2.52 15.08
CA PRO A 188 4.04 -2.22 15.42
C PRO A 188 3.33 -1.48 14.28
N THR A 189 2.16 -1.99 13.89
CA THR A 189 1.31 -1.43 12.84
C THR A 189 0.11 -0.70 13.43
N GLY A 190 -0.47 0.23 12.67
CA GLY A 190 -1.71 0.91 13.02
C GLY A 190 -1.59 2.39 13.31
N ALA A 191 -0.38 2.94 13.52
CA ALA A 191 -0.19 4.36 13.80
C ALA A 191 -0.62 5.25 12.63
N GLY A 192 -0.33 4.82 11.39
CA GLY A 192 -0.80 5.50 10.18
C GLY A 192 -2.32 5.45 10.06
N PHE A 193 -2.94 4.32 10.41
CA PHE A 193 -4.39 4.19 10.45
C PHE A 193 -5.03 5.05 11.54
N ALA A 194 -4.42 5.16 12.72
CA ALA A 194 -4.91 6.06 13.78
C ALA A 194 -4.88 7.53 13.33
N LEU A 195 -3.82 7.94 12.65
CA LEU A 195 -3.70 9.30 12.08
C LEU A 195 -4.76 9.56 11.02
N GLU A 196 -4.99 8.61 10.12
CA GLU A 196 -5.98 8.75 9.05
C GLU A 196 -7.41 8.75 9.61
N ASN A 197 -7.73 7.86 10.57
CA ASN A 197 -9.01 7.90 11.29
C ASN A 197 -9.26 9.29 11.90
N ARG A 198 -8.24 9.89 12.54
CA ARG A 198 -8.32 11.26 13.09
C ARG A 198 -8.64 12.28 12.01
N ILE A 199 -8.01 12.20 10.85
CA ILE A 199 -8.24 13.11 9.73
C ILE A 199 -9.66 12.96 9.20
N ILE A 200 -10.12 11.73 8.98
CA ILE A 200 -11.46 11.44 8.45
C ILE A 200 -12.52 11.91 9.43
N VAL A 201 -12.43 11.51 10.70
CA VAL A 201 -13.43 11.88 11.73
C VAL A 201 -13.47 13.39 11.93
N SER A 202 -12.32 14.05 12.00
CA SER A 202 -12.27 15.52 12.17
C SER A 202 -12.86 16.29 10.99
N ARG A 203 -12.74 15.79 9.77
CA ARG A 203 -13.35 16.39 8.57
C ARG A 203 -14.81 16.04 8.40
N SER A 204 -15.23 14.86 8.84
CA SER A 204 -16.63 14.42 8.78
C SER A 204 -17.49 15.10 9.86
N LEU A 205 -16.91 15.37 11.03
CA LEU A 205 -17.56 15.97 12.19
C LEU A 205 -16.78 17.19 12.73
N PRO A 206 -16.55 18.24 11.91
CA PRO A 206 -15.61 19.33 12.24
C PRO A 206 -16.01 20.14 13.48
N ASN A 207 -17.30 20.42 13.66
CA ASN A 207 -17.80 21.15 14.81
C ASN A 207 -17.66 20.35 16.11
N LEU A 208 -17.93 19.03 16.05
CA LEU A 208 -17.79 18.13 17.19
C LEU A 208 -16.32 18.04 17.63
N PHE A 209 -15.41 17.88 16.66
CA PHE A 209 -13.97 17.84 16.91
C PHE A 209 -13.43 19.13 17.53
N ALA A 210 -13.77 20.29 16.93
CA ALA A 210 -13.29 21.59 17.38
C ALA A 210 -13.74 21.92 18.82
N ARG A 211 -15.01 21.61 19.17
CA ARG A 211 -15.57 21.92 20.50
C ARG A 211 -15.14 20.94 21.60
N THR A 212 -14.67 19.73 21.24
CA THR A 212 -14.22 18.74 22.22
C THR A 212 -12.80 18.99 22.73
N GLN A 213 -12.04 19.90 22.11
CA GLN A 213 -10.65 20.21 22.48
C GLN A 213 -9.74 18.99 22.53
N VAL A 214 -9.70 18.22 21.42
CA VAL A 214 -8.94 16.99 21.30
C VAL A 214 -7.46 17.29 21.08
N GLN A 215 -6.57 16.60 21.83
CA GLN A 215 -5.13 16.68 21.64
C GLN A 215 -4.74 16.22 20.23
N ARG A 216 -3.72 16.84 19.62
CA ARG A 216 -3.31 16.59 18.24
C ARG A 216 -2.29 15.45 18.15
N LEU A 217 -2.45 14.56 17.16
CA LEU A 217 -1.50 13.47 16.91
C LEU A 217 -0.22 13.94 16.18
N SER A 218 -0.27 15.08 15.50
CA SER A 218 0.85 15.59 14.69
C SER A 218 2.12 15.84 15.50
N SER A 219 1.99 16.32 16.74
CA SER A 219 3.11 16.56 17.66
C SER A 219 3.90 15.28 17.96
N PHE A 220 3.21 14.14 18.10
CA PHE A 220 3.85 12.85 18.33
C PHE A 220 4.74 12.42 17.13
N PHE A 221 4.23 12.55 15.92
CA PHE A 221 4.99 12.19 14.72
C PHE A 221 6.17 13.13 14.47
N GLN A 222 6.00 14.41 14.81
CA GLN A 222 7.09 15.38 14.80
C GLN A 222 8.18 14.96 15.79
N THR A 223 7.82 14.71 17.06
CA THR A 223 8.75 14.22 18.09
C THR A 223 9.45 12.93 17.66
N PHE A 224 8.71 11.98 17.06
CA PHE A 224 9.30 10.76 16.52
C PHE A 224 10.36 11.07 15.47
N SER A 225 10.04 11.89 14.46
CA SER A 225 10.97 12.24 13.39
C SER A 225 12.22 12.95 13.92
N GLU A 226 12.03 13.95 14.77
CA GLU A 226 13.12 14.71 15.37
C GLU A 226 14.04 13.83 16.22
N SER A 227 13.44 13.01 17.08
CA SER A 227 14.21 12.11 17.95
C SER A 227 14.93 11.03 17.16
N PHE A 228 14.29 10.47 16.12
CA PHE A 228 14.89 9.41 15.33
C PHE A 228 16.11 9.90 14.54
N LEU A 229 16.01 11.09 13.93
CA LEU A 229 17.13 11.68 13.18
C LEU A 229 18.37 11.97 14.06
N GLN A 230 18.17 12.22 15.34
CA GLN A 230 19.27 12.46 16.30
C GLN A 230 20.14 11.21 16.61
N PHE A 231 19.67 10.01 16.25
CA PHE A 231 20.47 8.77 16.40
C PHE A 231 21.52 8.61 15.29
N SER A 232 21.55 9.48 14.28
CA SER A 232 22.63 9.55 13.32
C SER A 232 23.72 10.51 13.77
N GLN A 233 24.96 10.18 13.42
CA GLN A 233 26.12 11.05 13.64
C GLN A 233 26.32 12.07 12.51
N ARG A 234 25.57 11.96 11.40
CA ARG A 234 25.68 12.86 10.25
C ARG A 234 24.75 14.07 10.41
N GLU A 235 25.18 15.21 9.94
CA GLU A 235 24.38 16.44 9.93
C GLU A 235 23.15 16.35 9.02
N ASP A 236 23.24 15.57 7.93
CA ASP A 236 22.15 15.35 6.98
C ASP A 236 21.95 13.85 6.77
N PRO A 237 21.29 13.17 7.73
CA PRO A 237 21.10 11.74 7.69
C PRO A 237 20.00 11.34 6.68
N LEU A 238 20.23 10.28 5.94
CA LEU A 238 19.18 9.66 5.12
C LEU A 238 18.44 8.60 5.96
N ALA A 239 17.19 8.89 6.27
CA ALA A 239 16.27 7.93 6.87
C ALA A 239 15.37 7.30 5.79
N VAL A 240 15.14 5.99 5.87
CA VAL A 240 14.27 5.24 4.95
C VAL A 240 13.25 4.39 5.70
N VAL A 241 12.12 4.09 5.07
CA VAL A 241 11.13 3.11 5.55
C VAL A 241 11.34 1.79 4.81
N LEU A 242 11.86 0.79 5.49
CA LEU A 242 12.07 -0.55 4.93
C LEU A 242 10.79 -1.38 5.02
N SER A 243 10.18 -1.65 3.86
CA SER A 243 8.91 -2.37 3.72
C SER A 243 9.11 -3.71 3.00
N PRO A 244 8.31 -4.75 3.33
CA PRO A 244 8.32 -5.99 2.56
C PRO A 244 7.62 -5.88 1.19
N GLY A 245 7.10 -4.69 0.85
CA GLY A 245 6.48 -4.40 -0.44
C GLY A 245 4.94 -4.53 -0.44
N PRO A 246 4.30 -4.31 -1.61
CA PRO A 246 2.84 -4.17 -1.74
C PRO A 246 2.03 -5.43 -1.43
N GLY A 247 2.68 -6.61 -1.40
CA GLY A 247 2.03 -7.85 -0.97
C GLY A 247 1.76 -7.94 0.53
N ASN A 248 2.25 -6.98 1.30
CA ASN A 248 2.03 -6.93 2.75
C ASN A 248 0.71 -6.23 3.10
N MET A 249 -0.02 -6.81 4.06
CA MET A 249 -1.32 -6.28 4.52
C MET A 249 -1.23 -4.83 5.06
N ALA A 250 -0.08 -4.44 5.60
CA ALA A 250 0.15 -3.11 6.16
C ALA A 250 0.84 -2.15 5.17
N TYR A 251 0.98 -2.51 3.89
CA TYR A 251 1.71 -1.68 2.92
C TYR A 251 1.11 -0.27 2.75
N PHE A 252 -0.22 -0.15 2.82
CA PHE A 252 -0.88 1.14 2.85
C PHE A 252 -0.30 2.04 3.95
N GLU A 253 -0.23 1.52 5.18
CA GLU A 253 0.32 2.25 6.32
C GLU A 253 1.81 2.58 6.12
N HIS A 254 2.60 1.66 5.57
CA HIS A 254 4.02 1.90 5.31
C HIS A 254 4.22 3.06 4.33
N ALA A 255 3.47 3.07 3.23
CA ALA A 255 3.50 4.14 2.24
C ALA A 255 2.96 5.47 2.80
N TYR A 256 1.93 5.40 3.63
CA TYR A 256 1.34 6.56 4.29
C TYR A 256 2.33 7.21 5.26
N LEU A 257 2.94 6.43 6.15
CA LEU A 257 3.95 6.91 7.10
C LEU A 257 5.19 7.45 6.39
N ALA A 258 5.67 6.76 5.34
CA ALA A 258 6.79 7.22 4.53
C ALA A 258 6.53 8.62 3.94
N ARG A 259 5.32 8.81 3.37
CA ARG A 259 4.89 10.12 2.84
C ARG A 259 4.76 11.17 3.95
N TYR A 260 4.16 10.81 5.08
CA TYR A 260 3.92 11.75 6.18
C TYR A 260 5.22 12.21 6.84
N LEU A 261 6.18 11.29 7.03
CA LEU A 261 7.50 11.58 7.62
C LEU A 261 8.50 12.16 6.60
N GLY A 262 8.19 12.11 5.30
CA GLY A 262 9.11 12.53 4.24
C GLY A 262 10.25 11.55 3.97
N TYR A 263 10.15 10.29 4.41
CA TYR A 263 11.17 9.26 4.21
C TYR A 263 10.89 8.44 2.93
N PRO A 264 11.91 8.11 2.12
CA PRO A 264 11.74 7.16 1.04
C PRO A 264 11.27 5.81 1.55
N ILE A 265 10.25 5.21 0.90
CA ILE A 265 9.89 3.82 1.11
C ILE A 265 10.76 2.95 0.21
N VAL A 266 11.36 1.93 0.79
CA VAL A 266 12.31 1.02 0.11
C VAL A 266 12.00 -0.44 0.46
N GLU A 267 12.37 -1.34 -0.44
CA GLU A 267 12.42 -2.78 -0.19
C GLU A 267 13.87 -3.23 -0.05
N GLY A 268 14.13 -4.42 0.48
CA GLY A 268 15.48 -4.93 0.64
C GLY A 268 16.29 -4.94 -0.65
N SER A 269 15.64 -5.18 -1.79
CA SER A 269 16.23 -5.13 -3.12
C SER A 269 16.75 -3.76 -3.56
N ASP A 270 16.19 -2.68 -3.01
CA ASP A 270 16.62 -1.31 -3.28
C ASP A 270 17.92 -0.96 -2.54
N MET A 271 18.34 -1.82 -1.63
CA MET A 271 19.46 -1.57 -0.73
C MET A 271 20.64 -2.49 -1.05
N THR A 272 21.82 -2.09 -0.59
CA THR A 272 23.03 -2.91 -0.65
C THR A 272 24.00 -2.52 0.48
N VAL A 273 24.76 -3.48 0.97
CA VAL A 273 25.84 -3.21 1.91
C VAL A 273 27.18 -3.29 1.16
N ARG A 274 28.02 -2.29 1.34
CA ARG A 274 29.41 -2.23 0.84
C ARG A 274 30.28 -1.59 1.90
N ASP A 275 31.44 -2.16 2.15
CA ASP A 275 32.39 -1.66 3.14
C ASP A 275 31.72 -1.34 4.49
N GLU A 276 30.92 -2.30 4.98
CA GLU A 276 30.17 -2.21 6.24
C GLU A 276 29.19 -1.03 6.33
N ARG A 277 28.81 -0.43 5.20
CA ARG A 277 27.85 0.67 5.11
C ARG A 277 26.64 0.28 4.28
N LEU A 278 25.49 0.75 4.71
CA LEU A 278 24.23 0.55 4.00
C LEU A 278 24.02 1.65 2.96
N PHE A 279 23.66 1.28 1.74
CA PHE A 279 23.41 2.20 0.64
C PHE A 279 22.05 1.95 0.00
N LEU A 280 21.38 3.02 -0.38
CA LEU A 280 20.22 3.02 -1.26
C LEU A 280 20.71 3.09 -2.71
N LYS A 281 20.22 2.18 -3.56
CA LYS A 281 20.45 2.19 -5.01
C LYS A 281 19.57 3.23 -5.67
N THR A 282 20.14 4.31 -6.15
CA THR A 282 19.40 5.38 -6.84
C THR A 282 19.81 5.49 -8.29
N VAL A 283 19.01 6.20 -9.08
CA VAL A 283 19.34 6.53 -10.47
C VAL A 283 20.68 7.29 -10.60
N ASP A 284 21.07 8.02 -9.55
CA ASP A 284 22.30 8.85 -9.48
C ASP A 284 23.44 8.12 -8.74
N GLY A 285 23.34 6.80 -8.57
CA GLY A 285 24.34 5.97 -7.88
C GLY A 285 23.92 5.54 -6.48
N LEU A 286 24.91 5.14 -5.66
CA LEU A 286 24.70 4.66 -4.31
C LEU A 286 24.70 5.81 -3.31
N LYS A 287 23.67 5.89 -2.47
CA LYS A 287 23.56 6.88 -1.40
C LYS A 287 23.62 6.21 -0.03
N PRO A 288 24.48 6.66 0.88
CA PRO A 288 24.56 6.07 2.22
C PRO A 288 23.27 6.31 2.99
N VAL A 289 22.81 5.25 3.67
CA VAL A 289 21.62 5.28 4.54
C VAL A 289 22.07 5.15 5.98
N ASP A 290 21.61 6.06 6.83
CA ASP A 290 22.01 6.16 8.22
C ASP A 290 20.96 5.58 9.17
N LEU A 291 19.69 5.70 8.79
CA LEU A 291 18.55 5.34 9.65
C LEU A 291 17.51 4.53 8.86
N VAL A 292 17.03 3.46 9.46
CA VAL A 292 16.03 2.57 8.86
C VAL A 292 14.83 2.41 9.80
N LEU A 293 13.68 2.95 9.42
CA LEU A 293 12.41 2.59 10.05
C LEU A 293 11.95 1.23 9.48
N ARG A 294 12.20 0.18 10.22
CA ARG A 294 11.97 -1.20 9.82
C ARG A 294 10.50 -1.59 9.96
N ARG A 295 9.93 -2.13 8.87
CA ARG A 295 8.56 -2.67 8.84
C ARG A 295 8.52 -4.13 8.42
N ILE A 296 9.66 -4.82 8.52
CA ILE A 296 9.83 -6.26 8.35
C ILE A 296 10.28 -6.89 9.67
N TYR A 297 10.03 -8.18 9.87
CA TYR A 297 10.48 -8.88 11.08
C TYR A 297 12.00 -8.99 11.14
N SER A 298 12.55 -8.98 12.35
CA SER A 298 14.01 -8.99 12.58
C SER A 298 14.71 -10.15 11.89
N ASP A 299 14.15 -11.35 11.99
CA ASP A 299 14.71 -12.57 11.39
C ASP A 299 14.80 -12.50 9.86
N LEU A 300 13.94 -11.69 9.22
CA LEU A 300 13.92 -11.49 7.77
C LEU A 300 14.92 -10.43 7.28
N CYS A 301 15.55 -9.67 8.19
CA CYS A 301 16.32 -8.50 7.81
C CYS A 301 17.64 -8.82 7.10
N ASP A 302 18.29 -9.93 7.42
CA ASP A 302 19.55 -10.32 6.79
C ASP A 302 19.55 -11.81 6.42
N PRO A 303 19.51 -12.16 5.12
CA PRO A 303 19.54 -13.55 4.67
C PRO A 303 20.90 -14.24 4.89
N LEU A 304 21.99 -13.53 5.14
CA LEU A 304 23.30 -14.13 5.35
C LEU A 304 23.50 -14.62 6.80
N GLU A 305 22.97 -13.89 7.78
CA GLU A 305 23.24 -14.19 9.18
C GLU A 305 22.00 -14.58 9.99
N LEU A 306 20.79 -14.30 9.51
CA LEU A 306 19.54 -14.56 10.24
C LEU A 306 18.72 -15.65 9.57
N MET A 307 18.02 -15.32 8.50
CA MET A 307 17.14 -16.28 7.81
C MET A 307 17.47 -16.37 6.32
N THR A 308 18.07 -17.46 5.94
CA THR A 308 18.59 -17.70 4.57
C THR A 308 17.50 -17.64 3.49
N GLU A 309 16.26 -18.03 3.81
CA GLU A 309 15.15 -18.00 2.86
C GLU A 309 14.51 -16.62 2.70
N SER A 310 15.00 -15.61 3.42
CA SER A 310 14.44 -14.26 3.33
C SER A 310 14.72 -13.64 1.95
N THR A 311 13.67 -13.27 1.25
CA THR A 311 13.71 -12.51 -0.01
C THR A 311 13.48 -11.01 0.19
N THR A 312 13.15 -10.59 1.41
CA THR A 312 12.83 -9.19 1.75
C THR A 312 13.94 -8.48 2.51
N GLY A 313 14.94 -9.23 2.96
CA GLY A 313 16.08 -8.73 3.72
C GLY A 313 17.17 -8.10 2.85
N ILE A 314 18.18 -7.57 3.51
CA ILE A 314 19.35 -6.92 2.91
C ILE A 314 20.58 -7.73 3.29
N PRO A 315 21.25 -8.42 2.34
CA PRO A 315 22.45 -9.19 2.64
C PRO A 315 23.55 -8.34 3.26
N GLY A 316 24.05 -8.74 4.44
CA GLY A 316 25.10 -8.04 5.17
C GLY A 316 24.61 -6.87 6.02
N LEU A 317 23.30 -6.70 6.20
CA LEU A 317 22.77 -5.61 7.03
C LEU A 317 23.28 -5.69 8.47
N LEU A 318 23.36 -6.89 9.06
CA LEU A 318 23.84 -7.06 10.42
C LEU A 318 25.31 -6.65 10.58
N GLN A 319 26.12 -6.84 9.55
CA GLN A 319 27.52 -6.35 9.53
C GLN A 319 27.58 -4.81 9.58
N ALA A 320 26.74 -4.10 8.82
CA ALA A 320 26.66 -2.65 8.86
C ALA A 320 26.17 -2.12 10.23
N ILE A 321 25.26 -2.85 10.87
CA ILE A 321 24.78 -2.52 12.24
C ILE A 321 25.91 -2.70 13.26
N ARG A 322 26.64 -3.82 13.20
CA ARG A 322 27.80 -4.08 14.10
C ARG A 322 28.88 -3.01 13.99
N ALA A 323 29.11 -2.52 12.78
CA ALA A 323 30.04 -1.43 12.53
C ALA A 323 29.54 -0.06 13.04
N GLY A 324 28.29 0.03 13.51
CA GLY A 324 27.69 1.27 13.98
C GLY A 324 27.36 2.28 12.88
N HIS A 325 27.31 1.86 11.62
CA HIS A 325 27.11 2.73 10.48
C HIS A 325 25.64 2.97 10.11
N VAL A 326 24.71 2.18 10.71
CA VAL A 326 23.26 2.32 10.50
C VAL A 326 22.49 2.01 11.78
N THR A 327 21.47 2.80 12.07
CA THR A 327 20.56 2.59 13.19
C THR A 327 19.19 2.12 12.69
N LEU A 328 18.65 1.08 13.32
CA LEU A 328 17.33 0.53 13.01
C LEU A 328 16.31 0.88 14.10
N ALA A 329 15.17 1.36 13.70
CA ALA A 329 13.99 1.47 14.55
C ALA A 329 12.98 0.34 14.21
N ASN A 330 12.80 -0.70 15.06
CA ASN A 330 13.51 -0.99 16.29
C ASN A 330 14.74 -1.88 16.01
N ALA A 331 15.62 -2.03 17.00
CA ALA A 331 16.78 -2.90 16.91
C ALA A 331 16.37 -4.35 16.59
N LEU A 332 17.27 -5.09 15.93
CA LEU A 332 17.05 -6.50 15.64
C LEU A 332 16.91 -7.30 16.92
N GLY A 333 15.98 -8.24 16.94
CA GLY A 333 15.66 -9.05 18.11
C GLY A 333 14.65 -8.41 19.09
N SER A 334 14.14 -7.22 18.77
CA SER A 334 13.11 -6.55 19.59
C SER A 334 11.82 -7.38 19.76
N GLY A 335 11.54 -8.31 18.87
CA GLY A 335 10.39 -9.21 18.97
C GLY A 335 10.46 -10.23 20.11
N LEU A 336 11.63 -10.44 20.70
CA LEU A 336 11.82 -11.36 21.85
C LEU A 336 10.85 -11.04 23.00
N ILE A 337 10.67 -9.75 23.29
CA ILE A 337 9.83 -9.29 24.40
C ILE A 337 8.32 -9.23 24.07
N GLU A 338 7.90 -9.48 22.84
CA GLU A 338 6.48 -9.70 22.51
C GLU A 338 5.95 -11.07 22.98
N SER A 339 6.84 -11.92 23.51
CA SER A 339 6.47 -13.24 23.99
C SER A 339 5.54 -13.14 25.21
N GLU A 340 4.39 -13.80 25.14
CA GLU A 340 3.43 -13.83 26.25
C GLU A 340 4.00 -14.48 27.53
N VAL A 341 5.06 -15.29 27.40
CA VAL A 341 5.78 -15.83 28.56
C VAL A 341 6.35 -14.72 29.44
N LEU A 342 6.89 -13.66 28.83
CA LEU A 342 7.49 -12.55 29.57
C LEU A 342 6.48 -11.77 30.41
N LEU A 343 5.20 -11.76 30.02
CA LEU A 343 4.14 -11.12 30.83
C LEU A 343 4.10 -11.67 32.26
N SER A 344 4.37 -12.97 32.43
CA SER A 344 4.43 -13.61 33.76
C SER A 344 5.57 -13.09 34.64
N PHE A 345 6.65 -12.58 34.02
CA PHE A 345 7.86 -12.15 34.76
C PHE A 345 7.96 -10.62 34.90
N LEU A 346 7.18 -9.83 34.11
CA LEU A 346 7.31 -8.37 34.14
C LEU A 346 7.17 -7.73 35.51
N PRO A 347 6.26 -8.17 36.41
CA PRO A 347 6.20 -7.59 37.76
C PRO A 347 7.49 -7.78 38.57
N THR A 348 8.11 -8.94 38.44
CA THR A 348 9.41 -9.24 39.11
C THR A 348 10.54 -8.45 38.46
N LEU A 349 10.55 -8.34 37.12
CA LEU A 349 11.56 -7.59 36.39
C LEU A 349 11.46 -6.08 36.65
N SER A 350 10.24 -5.53 36.82
CA SER A 350 10.05 -4.13 37.22
C SER A 350 10.65 -3.84 38.59
N LYS A 351 10.42 -4.72 39.55
CA LYS A 351 11.05 -4.62 40.89
C LYS A 351 12.58 -4.75 40.84
N PHE A 352 13.08 -5.63 39.94
CA PHE A 352 14.54 -5.82 39.80
C PHE A 352 15.20 -4.55 39.22
N PHE A 353 14.66 -3.93 38.18
CA PHE A 353 15.27 -2.77 37.53
C PHE A 353 14.96 -1.44 38.21
N PHE A 354 13.74 -1.28 38.73
CA PHE A 354 13.24 0.01 39.22
C PHE A 354 12.91 0.06 40.69
N GLY A 355 12.90 -1.10 41.40
CA GLY A 355 12.49 -1.17 42.81
C GLY A 355 10.99 -0.98 43.05
N GLU A 356 10.19 -0.80 41.95
CA GLU A 356 8.75 -0.57 42.03
C GLU A 356 7.93 -1.56 41.17
N GLY A 357 6.65 -1.70 41.50
CA GLY A 357 5.72 -2.51 40.72
C GLY A 357 5.32 -1.83 39.43
N LEU A 358 4.65 -2.59 38.55
CA LEU A 358 4.06 -2.04 37.33
C LEU A 358 2.89 -1.10 37.69
N LYS A 359 2.88 0.11 37.12
CA LYS A 359 1.78 1.07 37.30
C LYS A 359 0.51 0.60 36.58
N ILE A 360 0.68 -0.06 35.43
CA ILE A 360 -0.40 -0.69 34.68
C ILE A 360 -0.09 -2.18 34.60
N PRO A 361 -0.95 -3.05 35.15
CA PRO A 361 -0.72 -4.48 35.14
C PRO A 361 -0.87 -5.09 33.75
N SER A 362 -0.24 -6.25 33.55
CA SER A 362 -0.53 -7.12 32.42
C SER A 362 -1.70 -8.04 32.75
N VAL A 363 -2.40 -8.54 31.75
CA VAL A 363 -3.36 -9.63 31.93
C VAL A 363 -2.64 -10.81 32.61
N ALA A 364 -3.28 -11.37 33.61
CA ALA A 364 -2.74 -12.49 34.38
C ALA A 364 -2.39 -13.65 33.44
N THR A 365 -1.12 -14.04 33.51
CA THR A 365 -0.53 -15.02 32.60
C THR A 365 0.34 -15.97 33.42
N TRP A 366 0.17 -17.26 33.22
CA TRP A 366 0.90 -18.34 33.92
C TRP A 366 1.69 -19.14 32.90
N TRP A 367 3.02 -19.19 33.07
CA TRP A 367 3.88 -20.00 32.19
C TRP A 367 3.99 -21.43 32.69
N CYS A 368 3.54 -22.40 31.93
CA CYS A 368 3.53 -23.81 32.33
C CYS A 368 4.92 -24.45 32.40
N GLY A 369 5.99 -23.70 32.14
CA GLY A 369 7.38 -24.13 32.39
C GLY A 369 7.71 -24.24 33.89
N GLN A 370 6.98 -23.54 34.75
CA GLN A 370 7.09 -23.62 36.22
C GLN A 370 6.02 -24.60 36.74
N ALA A 371 6.35 -25.36 37.80
CA ALA A 371 5.49 -26.44 38.27
C ALA A 371 4.18 -25.94 38.88
N ASN A 372 4.24 -24.90 39.71
CA ASN A 372 3.06 -24.34 40.37
C ASN A 372 2.09 -23.69 39.37
N GLU A 373 2.62 -22.90 38.46
CA GLU A 373 1.84 -22.24 37.39
C GLU A 373 1.22 -23.26 36.44
N ARG A 374 1.93 -24.35 36.11
CA ARG A 374 1.41 -25.45 35.32
C ARG A 374 0.26 -26.15 36.03
N ALA A 375 0.39 -26.44 37.33
CA ALA A 375 -0.69 -27.02 38.13
C ALA A 375 -1.94 -26.10 38.09
N TYR A 376 -1.74 -24.81 38.36
CA TYR A 376 -2.81 -23.83 38.33
C TYR A 376 -3.53 -23.82 36.98
N VAL A 377 -2.76 -23.83 35.86
CA VAL A 377 -3.35 -23.82 34.51
C VAL A 377 -4.14 -25.09 34.23
N LEU A 378 -3.66 -26.26 34.67
CA LEU A 378 -4.36 -27.52 34.47
C LEU A 378 -5.67 -27.56 35.28
N ASP A 379 -5.68 -27.06 36.52
CA ASP A 379 -6.85 -27.02 37.38
C ASP A 379 -7.93 -26.01 36.91
N ASN A 380 -7.50 -24.94 36.23
CA ASN A 380 -8.35 -23.83 35.81
C ASN A 380 -8.55 -23.74 34.30
N MET A 381 -8.28 -24.81 33.57
CA MET A 381 -8.28 -24.82 32.11
C MET A 381 -9.59 -24.35 31.50
N ASN A 382 -10.72 -24.58 32.16
CA ASN A 382 -12.08 -24.23 31.70
C ASN A 382 -12.36 -22.71 31.66
N ARG A 383 -11.52 -21.88 32.28
CA ARG A 383 -11.69 -20.41 32.34
C ARG A 383 -10.52 -19.65 31.75
N LEU A 384 -9.54 -20.35 31.18
CA LEU A 384 -8.32 -19.76 30.66
C LEU A 384 -8.27 -19.87 29.13
N LEU A 385 -7.60 -18.92 28.52
CA LEU A 385 -7.09 -19.03 27.16
C LEU A 385 -5.73 -19.70 27.22
N ILE A 386 -5.62 -20.91 26.69
CA ILE A 386 -4.36 -21.64 26.63
C ILE A 386 -3.70 -21.39 25.29
N ARG A 387 -2.44 -20.96 25.34
CA ARG A 387 -1.69 -20.67 24.11
C ARG A 387 -0.37 -21.42 24.09
N ARG A 388 -0.06 -21.93 22.90
CA ARG A 388 1.26 -22.46 22.62
C ARG A 388 2.17 -21.30 22.20
N VAL A 389 3.26 -21.13 22.91
CA VAL A 389 4.28 -20.07 22.76
C VAL A 389 5.64 -20.73 22.49
N LEU A 390 6.68 -19.95 22.23
CA LEU A 390 8.03 -20.42 21.95
C LEU A 390 8.11 -21.38 20.74
N THR A 391 7.20 -21.24 19.80
CA THR A 391 7.22 -21.97 18.52
C THR A 391 7.44 -21.01 17.36
N PRO A 392 8.09 -21.45 16.27
CA PRO A 392 8.19 -20.63 15.06
C PRO A 392 6.80 -20.22 14.58
N LYS A 393 6.55 -18.91 14.45
CA LYS A 393 5.23 -18.36 14.04
C LYS A 393 4.84 -18.68 12.59
N ARG A 394 5.71 -19.32 11.80
CA ARG A 394 5.50 -19.54 10.37
C ARG A 394 4.55 -20.68 10.08
N GLY A 395 3.58 -20.40 9.21
CA GLY A 395 2.64 -21.40 8.69
C GLY A 395 1.57 -21.86 9.67
N LEU A 396 1.52 -21.32 10.89
CA LEU A 396 0.50 -21.63 11.87
C LEU A 396 -0.44 -20.43 12.03
N THR A 397 -1.72 -20.65 11.81
CA THR A 397 -2.76 -19.66 12.14
C THR A 397 -2.88 -19.51 13.66
N HIS A 398 -3.32 -18.36 14.13
CA HIS A 398 -3.59 -18.11 15.54
C HIS A 398 -4.50 -19.18 16.17
N ASP A 399 -5.47 -19.69 15.42
CA ASP A 399 -6.39 -20.73 15.86
C ASP A 399 -5.70 -22.06 16.18
N ARG A 400 -4.61 -22.40 15.49
CA ARG A 400 -3.83 -23.61 15.76
C ARG A 400 -2.90 -23.48 16.97
N LEU A 401 -2.64 -22.24 17.43
CA LEU A 401 -1.77 -21.95 18.56
C LEU A 401 -2.55 -21.65 19.85
N SER A 402 -3.87 -21.48 19.74
CA SER A 402 -4.72 -21.05 20.85
C SER A 402 -5.86 -22.03 21.08
N SER A 403 -6.13 -22.33 22.34
CA SER A 403 -7.29 -23.13 22.78
C SER A 403 -8.09 -22.32 23.79
N PHE A 404 -9.34 -21.99 23.44
CA PHE A 404 -10.23 -21.30 24.36
C PHE A 404 -10.83 -22.31 25.33
N GLY A 405 -10.44 -22.24 26.58
CA GLY A 405 -10.73 -23.26 27.59
C GLY A 405 -12.22 -23.55 27.79
N PRO A 406 -13.10 -22.52 27.83
CA PRO A 406 -14.55 -22.73 27.92
C PRO A 406 -15.15 -23.59 26.79
N ASP A 407 -14.55 -23.55 25.57
CA ASP A 407 -15.05 -24.29 24.40
C ASP A 407 -14.55 -25.75 24.34
N LEU A 408 -13.59 -26.11 25.18
CA LEU A 408 -13.01 -27.45 25.14
C LEU A 408 -13.95 -28.48 25.74
N ASN A 409 -14.27 -29.49 24.95
CA ASN A 409 -14.91 -30.69 25.49
C ASN A 409 -13.90 -31.51 26.32
N GLU A 410 -14.36 -32.54 27.01
CA GLU A 410 -13.55 -33.34 27.92
C GLU A 410 -12.37 -34.01 27.22
N GLN A 411 -12.56 -34.50 25.98
CA GLN A 411 -11.48 -35.09 25.19
C GLN A 411 -10.41 -34.06 24.80
N GLY A 412 -10.82 -32.86 24.40
CA GLY A 412 -9.91 -31.74 24.09
C GLY A 412 -9.11 -31.32 25.29
N ARG A 413 -9.75 -31.20 26.47
CA ARG A 413 -9.07 -30.88 27.74
C ARG A 413 -8.05 -31.95 28.13
N ARG A 414 -8.40 -33.23 28.05
CA ARG A 414 -7.47 -34.32 28.31
C ARG A 414 -6.27 -34.32 27.36
N ALA A 415 -6.50 -34.13 26.06
CA ALA A 415 -5.43 -34.04 25.06
C ALA A 415 -4.50 -32.86 25.31
N LEU A 416 -5.06 -31.69 25.62
CA LEU A 416 -4.28 -30.47 25.92
C LEU A 416 -3.51 -30.61 27.24
N ALA A 417 -4.12 -31.22 28.28
CA ALA A 417 -3.44 -31.50 29.55
C ALA A 417 -2.22 -32.41 29.36
N GLN A 418 -2.35 -33.47 28.53
CA GLN A 418 -1.22 -34.34 28.20
C GLN A 418 -0.12 -33.60 27.42
N ALA A 419 -0.48 -32.71 26.52
CA ALA A 419 0.48 -31.89 25.77
C ALA A 419 1.25 -30.94 26.71
N ILE A 420 0.55 -30.26 27.64
CA ILE A 420 1.13 -29.38 28.65
C ILE A 420 2.05 -30.18 29.61
N ALA A 421 1.63 -31.36 30.05
CA ALA A 421 2.42 -32.22 30.91
C ALA A 421 3.76 -32.64 30.23
N ARG A 422 3.76 -32.88 28.93
CA ARG A 422 4.95 -33.27 28.15
C ARG A 422 5.88 -32.11 27.84
N ARG A 423 5.31 -30.94 27.50
CA ARG A 423 6.05 -29.78 26.98
C ARG A 423 5.56 -28.48 27.61
N GLY A 424 5.44 -28.45 28.93
CA GLY A 424 4.89 -27.29 29.66
C GLY A 424 5.56 -25.96 29.32
N HIS A 425 6.86 -25.95 29.04
CA HIS A 425 7.57 -24.74 28.64
C HIS A 425 7.08 -24.09 27.35
N GLU A 426 6.37 -24.82 26.48
CA GLU A 426 5.77 -24.30 25.26
C GLU A 426 4.38 -23.66 25.47
N TYR A 427 3.83 -23.68 26.69
CA TYR A 427 2.45 -23.26 26.93
C TYR A 427 2.36 -22.17 28.00
N VAL A 428 1.38 -21.29 27.80
CA VAL A 428 0.90 -20.34 28.81
C VAL A 428 -0.61 -20.48 28.95
N GLY A 429 -1.09 -20.34 30.19
CA GLY A 429 -2.48 -20.06 30.49
C GLY A 429 -2.65 -18.57 30.71
N ARG A 430 -3.73 -18.01 30.21
CA ARG A 430 -4.00 -16.58 30.27
C ARG A 430 -5.45 -16.32 30.66
N GLU A 431 -5.65 -15.34 31.52
CA GLU A 431 -7.00 -14.92 31.91
C GLU A 431 -7.77 -14.35 30.71
N ILE A 432 -9.04 -14.72 30.62
CA ILE A 432 -9.97 -14.19 29.64
C ILE A 432 -10.55 -12.89 30.21
N VAL A 433 -10.12 -11.76 29.69
CA VAL A 433 -10.62 -10.45 30.10
C VAL A 433 -11.80 -10.06 29.23
N SER A 434 -12.92 -9.69 29.86
CA SER A 434 -14.03 -9.00 29.17
C SER A 434 -13.66 -7.52 29.05
N PRO A 435 -13.39 -7.01 27.85
CA PRO A 435 -13.00 -5.62 27.67
C PRO A 435 -14.21 -4.69 27.90
N SER A 436 -13.94 -3.42 28.22
CA SER A 436 -14.98 -2.39 28.32
C SER A 436 -15.73 -2.20 27.01
N THR A 437 -16.96 -1.70 27.13
CA THR A 437 -17.81 -1.33 25.99
C THR A 437 -17.75 0.17 25.71
N THR A 438 -17.87 0.54 24.43
CA THR A 438 -17.91 1.91 23.96
C THR A 438 -19.09 2.11 23.01
N PRO A 439 -19.67 3.32 22.89
CA PRO A 439 -20.72 3.57 21.93
C PRO A 439 -20.26 3.31 20.50
N PHE A 440 -21.02 2.59 19.72
CA PHE A 440 -20.86 2.35 18.30
C PHE A 440 -22.04 2.98 17.55
N TRP A 441 -21.73 3.80 16.55
CA TRP A 441 -22.75 4.47 15.76
C TRP A 441 -23.17 3.59 14.60
N THR A 442 -24.37 3.01 14.72
CA THR A 442 -24.92 2.07 13.74
C THR A 442 -25.45 2.78 12.48
N SER A 443 -25.67 2.00 11.43
CA SER A 443 -26.32 2.48 10.19
C SER A 443 -27.78 2.91 10.38
N HIS A 444 -28.43 2.48 11.49
CA HIS A 444 -29.78 2.88 11.86
C HIS A 444 -29.81 4.15 12.73
N ASP A 445 -28.70 4.87 12.80
CA ASP A 445 -28.54 6.13 13.55
C ASP A 445 -28.69 5.97 15.06
N GLU A 446 -28.37 4.79 15.60
CA GLU A 446 -28.41 4.46 17.01
C GLU A 446 -27.01 4.26 17.58
N LEU A 447 -26.83 4.53 18.87
CA LEU A 447 -25.62 4.18 19.60
C LEU A 447 -25.82 2.84 20.33
N THR A 448 -24.94 1.89 20.10
CA THR A 448 -24.96 0.57 20.77
C THR A 448 -23.65 0.30 21.48
N PRO A 449 -23.66 -0.35 22.68
CA PRO A 449 -22.43 -0.70 23.37
C PRO A 449 -21.74 -1.88 22.67
N VAL A 450 -20.48 -1.67 22.29
CA VAL A 450 -19.65 -2.72 21.69
C VAL A 450 -18.33 -2.84 22.43
N PRO A 451 -17.79 -4.06 22.61
CA PRO A 451 -16.51 -4.27 23.25
C PRO A 451 -15.35 -3.65 22.47
N MET A 452 -14.36 -3.14 23.19
CA MET A 452 -13.23 -2.43 22.58
C MET A 452 -11.87 -2.81 23.15
N THR A 453 -10.83 -2.61 22.31
CA THR A 453 -9.42 -2.58 22.71
C THR A 453 -8.76 -1.38 22.07
N VAL A 454 -7.71 -0.82 22.69
CA VAL A 454 -6.99 0.34 22.15
C VAL A 454 -5.52 -0.01 21.96
N ARG A 455 -4.97 0.31 20.80
CA ARG A 455 -3.53 0.29 20.56
C ARG A 455 -2.98 1.70 20.70
N ILE A 456 -2.07 1.88 21.67
CA ILE A 456 -1.43 3.15 22.00
C ILE A 456 0.03 3.07 21.59
N TYR A 457 0.55 4.12 20.94
CA TYR A 457 1.89 4.18 20.38
C TYR A 457 2.82 5.05 21.20
N LEU A 458 4.08 4.68 21.26
CA LEU A 458 5.13 5.43 21.94
C LEU A 458 6.36 5.55 21.04
N THR A 459 7.08 6.65 21.23
CA THR A 459 8.37 6.88 20.59
C THR A 459 9.43 7.19 21.64
N ALA A 460 10.66 6.71 21.38
CA ALA A 460 11.80 7.07 22.18
C ALA A 460 12.21 8.52 21.92
N THR A 461 12.64 9.19 22.99
CA THR A 461 13.25 10.51 22.97
C THR A 461 14.58 10.46 23.74
N LYS A 462 15.36 11.52 23.75
CA LYS A 462 16.59 11.61 24.55
C LYS A 462 16.34 11.38 26.05
N ASP A 463 15.17 11.84 26.53
CA ASP A 463 14.81 11.84 27.94
C ASP A 463 13.93 10.65 28.36
N GLY A 464 13.66 9.74 27.45
CA GLY A 464 12.82 8.56 27.70
C GLY A 464 11.85 8.24 26.59
N TYR A 465 10.54 8.28 26.86
CA TYR A 465 9.49 7.97 25.89
C TYR A 465 8.37 9.00 25.92
N THR A 466 7.80 9.27 24.75
CA THR A 466 6.59 10.09 24.58
C THR A 466 5.47 9.21 24.04
N VAL A 467 4.25 9.40 24.58
CA VAL A 467 3.05 8.66 24.18
C VAL A 467 2.25 9.47 23.17
N MET A 468 1.74 8.82 22.13
CA MET A 468 0.83 9.45 21.17
C MET A 468 -0.50 9.78 21.87
N PRO A 469 -0.96 11.05 21.91
CA PRO A 469 -2.18 11.42 22.63
C PRO A 469 -3.45 10.97 21.89
N GLY A 470 -3.64 9.65 21.88
CA GLY A 470 -4.67 8.94 21.15
C GLY A 470 -4.24 7.51 20.86
N GLY A 471 -4.87 6.90 19.89
CA GLY A 471 -4.58 5.50 19.55
C GLY A 471 -5.50 4.97 18.46
N LEU A 472 -5.32 3.70 18.14
CA LEU A 472 -6.21 2.95 17.25
C LEU A 472 -7.14 2.10 18.12
N ALA A 473 -8.35 2.59 18.38
CA ALA A 473 -9.37 1.76 19.01
C ALA A 473 -9.95 0.78 18.00
N ARG A 474 -10.19 -0.45 18.44
CA ARG A 474 -10.80 -1.53 17.67
C ARG A 474 -12.03 -2.02 18.40
N VAL A 475 -13.11 -2.13 17.68
CA VAL A 475 -14.39 -2.60 18.21
C VAL A 475 -14.88 -3.80 17.41
N SER A 476 -15.61 -4.68 18.07
CA SER A 476 -16.25 -5.82 17.41
C SER A 476 -17.74 -5.77 17.65
N VAL A 477 -18.51 -5.81 16.57
CA VAL A 477 -19.96 -5.91 16.62
C VAL A 477 -20.44 -7.36 16.80
N ARG A 478 -19.51 -8.33 16.78
CA ARG A 478 -19.81 -9.74 17.02
C ARG A 478 -19.87 -10.00 18.52
N SER A 479 -20.87 -10.74 18.95
CA SER A 479 -21.04 -11.16 20.34
C SER A 479 -20.01 -12.21 20.80
N ASP A 480 -19.05 -12.60 19.96
CA ASP A 480 -18.07 -13.62 20.28
C ASP A 480 -16.92 -13.02 21.08
N PRO A 481 -16.72 -13.42 22.36
CA PRO A 481 -15.61 -12.94 23.16
C PRO A 481 -14.22 -13.23 22.56
N ARG A 482 -14.14 -14.20 21.66
CA ARG A 482 -12.90 -14.59 20.97
C ARG A 482 -12.45 -13.56 19.92
N ALA A 483 -13.40 -12.80 19.35
CA ALA A 483 -13.10 -11.81 18.31
C ALA A 483 -12.06 -10.75 18.75
N HIS A 484 -12.00 -10.45 20.05
CA HIS A 484 -11.05 -9.49 20.61
C HIS A 484 -9.63 -10.05 20.76
N TRP A 485 -9.49 -11.39 20.79
CA TRP A 485 -8.20 -12.06 21.07
C TRP A 485 -7.49 -12.54 19.81
N HIS A 486 -8.23 -12.84 18.73
CA HIS A 486 -7.71 -13.57 17.58
C HIS A 486 -7.60 -12.73 16.31
N GLU A 487 -8.52 -11.79 16.10
CA GLU A 487 -8.57 -11.00 14.86
C GLU A 487 -8.51 -9.49 15.15
N PRO A 488 -8.06 -8.67 14.18
CA PRO A 488 -8.34 -7.24 14.20
C PRO A 488 -9.86 -7.06 14.33
N GLY A 489 -10.32 -6.15 15.20
CA GLY A 489 -11.74 -5.83 15.35
C GLY A 489 -12.41 -5.53 13.99
N ASP A 490 -13.71 -5.77 13.91
CA ASP A 490 -14.46 -5.56 12.66
C ASP A 490 -14.43 -4.10 12.22
N PHE A 491 -14.38 -3.15 13.19
CA PHE A 491 -14.31 -1.72 12.95
C PHE A 491 -13.16 -1.07 13.73
N SER A 492 -12.65 0.02 13.18
CA SER A 492 -11.77 0.93 13.89
C SER A 492 -12.53 2.14 14.40
N LYS A 493 -11.99 2.80 15.41
CA LYS A 493 -12.48 4.04 15.99
C LYS A 493 -11.33 4.99 16.22
N ASP A 494 -11.57 6.30 16.06
CA ASP A 494 -10.61 7.30 16.51
C ASP A 494 -10.64 7.40 18.04
N THR A 495 -9.48 7.59 18.67
CA THR A 495 -9.34 7.74 20.11
C THR A 495 -9.01 9.20 20.43
N TRP A 496 -9.90 9.90 21.09
CA TRP A 496 -9.77 11.29 21.47
C TRP A 496 -9.34 11.41 22.92
N VAL A 497 -8.25 12.13 23.14
CA VAL A 497 -7.80 12.55 24.46
C VAL A 497 -8.16 14.00 24.65
N LYS A 498 -8.97 14.30 25.67
CA LYS A 498 -9.43 15.65 25.97
C LYS A 498 -8.28 16.48 26.54
N SER A 499 -8.18 17.74 26.13
CA SER A 499 -7.29 18.73 26.75
C SER A 499 -8.06 19.62 27.72
N ASN A 500 -7.49 19.91 28.88
CA ASN A 500 -8.05 20.86 29.84
C ASN A 500 -7.42 22.28 29.73
N GLY A 501 -6.49 22.47 28.79
CA GLY A 501 -5.82 23.74 28.52
C GLY A 501 -5.91 24.19 27.06
N PRO A 502 -5.41 25.38 26.72
CA PRO A 502 -5.31 25.80 25.35
C PRO A 502 -4.48 24.79 24.56
N LEU A 503 -5.01 24.39 23.40
CA LEU A 503 -4.27 23.49 22.52
C LEU A 503 -3.08 24.26 21.95
N ASP A 504 -1.87 23.81 22.23
CA ASP A 504 -0.71 24.21 21.46
C ASP A 504 -1.00 23.87 20.00
N ILE A 505 -1.13 24.91 19.17
CA ILE A 505 -1.25 24.76 17.73
C ILE A 505 0.18 24.77 17.18
N PRO A 506 0.87 23.64 17.03
CA PRO A 506 2.10 23.67 16.27
C PRO A 506 1.70 24.16 14.87
N ALA A 507 2.34 25.20 14.39
CA ALA A 507 2.39 25.46 12.96
C ALA A 507 2.71 24.14 12.26
N ALA A 508 2.15 23.93 11.06
CA ALA A 508 2.26 22.67 10.27
C ALA A 508 3.56 21.95 10.52
N VAL A 509 3.54 20.59 10.58
CA VAL A 509 4.71 19.75 10.89
C VAL A 509 5.97 20.39 10.31
N THR A 510 6.67 21.14 11.14
CA THR A 510 7.96 21.73 10.78
C THR A 510 8.92 20.55 10.88
N LEU A 511 9.38 20.07 9.75
CA LEU A 511 10.52 19.15 9.72
C LEU A 511 11.65 19.79 10.54
N PRO A 512 12.45 19.00 11.28
CA PRO A 512 13.49 19.52 12.15
C PRO A 512 14.32 20.59 11.43
N HIS A 513 14.71 21.62 12.14
CA HIS A 513 15.55 22.72 11.64
C HIS A 513 16.95 22.21 11.25
N HIS A 514 17.00 21.40 10.20
CA HIS A 514 18.24 21.31 9.44
C HIS A 514 18.45 22.65 8.73
N THR A 515 19.66 23.14 8.71
CA THR A 515 20.03 24.29 7.90
C THR A 515 19.43 24.10 6.52
N LEU A 516 18.44 24.91 6.17
CA LEU A 516 17.69 24.77 4.91
C LEU A 516 18.64 24.83 3.72
N GLN A 517 19.02 23.68 3.21
CA GLN A 517 19.77 23.57 1.96
C GLN A 517 18.78 23.61 0.80
N LEU A 518 18.83 24.67 0.00
CA LEU A 518 18.03 24.76 -1.22
C LEU A 518 18.48 23.67 -2.20
N ARG A 519 17.73 22.58 -2.26
CA ARG A 519 18.00 21.47 -3.18
C ARG A 519 17.01 21.53 -4.35
N ARG A 520 17.53 21.64 -5.56
CA ARG A 520 16.75 21.56 -6.80
C ARG A 520 16.91 20.18 -7.42
N GLY A 521 15.81 19.46 -7.61
CA GLY A 521 15.74 18.20 -8.39
C GLY A 521 15.83 16.94 -7.55
N GLY A 522 14.93 15.97 -7.80
CA GLY A 522 14.82 14.68 -7.14
C GLY A 522 15.90 13.68 -7.60
N ARG A 523 17.16 13.91 -7.22
CA ARG A 523 18.30 13.01 -7.51
C ARG A 523 18.25 11.72 -6.69
N ASP A 524 17.37 11.65 -5.68
CA ASP A 524 17.24 10.54 -4.74
C ASP A 524 16.17 9.52 -5.17
N LEU A 525 15.95 9.37 -6.47
CA LEU A 525 14.96 8.43 -6.98
C LEU A 525 15.51 7.00 -6.92
N PRO A 526 14.92 6.08 -6.14
CA PRO A 526 15.30 4.68 -6.16
C PRO A 526 15.11 4.08 -7.56
N SER A 527 16.07 3.26 -7.99
CA SER A 527 16.07 2.65 -9.33
C SER A 527 14.81 1.85 -9.62
N ARG A 528 14.28 1.11 -8.63
CA ARG A 528 13.03 0.36 -8.77
C ARG A 528 11.81 1.30 -8.91
N THR A 529 11.79 2.42 -8.21
CA THR A 529 10.72 3.42 -8.37
C THR A 529 10.76 4.03 -9.77
N ALA A 530 11.94 4.29 -10.31
CA ALA A 530 12.12 4.76 -11.68
C ALA A 530 11.59 3.74 -12.71
N ASP A 531 11.92 2.45 -12.55
CA ASP A 531 11.41 1.35 -13.37
C ASP A 531 9.89 1.28 -13.33
N ASN A 532 9.28 1.33 -12.14
CA ASN A 532 7.83 1.29 -11.99
C ASN A 532 7.12 2.50 -12.63
N LEU A 533 7.70 3.70 -12.52
CA LEU A 533 7.17 4.90 -13.19
C LEU A 533 7.27 4.78 -14.70
N PHE A 534 8.37 4.26 -15.23
CA PHE A 534 8.54 4.00 -16.65
C PHE A 534 7.51 3.00 -17.17
N TRP A 535 7.26 1.92 -16.44
CA TRP A 535 6.22 0.95 -16.80
C TRP A 535 4.80 1.48 -16.61
N LEU A 536 4.55 2.32 -15.61
CA LEU A 536 3.25 3.00 -15.47
C LEU A 536 2.95 3.84 -16.70
N GLY A 537 3.93 4.62 -17.19
CA GLY A 537 3.79 5.38 -18.44
C GLY A 537 3.50 4.48 -19.66
N ARG A 538 4.17 3.32 -19.74
CA ARG A 538 3.92 2.36 -20.83
C ARG A 538 2.53 1.73 -20.75
N TYR A 539 2.09 1.32 -19.56
CA TYR A 539 0.77 0.69 -19.42
C TYR A 539 -0.39 1.67 -19.61
N THR A 540 -0.25 2.92 -19.20
CA THR A 540 -1.28 3.95 -19.43
C THR A 540 -1.43 4.27 -20.92
N GLU A 541 -0.33 4.37 -21.65
CA GLU A 541 -0.37 4.59 -23.10
C GLU A 541 -0.92 3.37 -23.85
N ARG A 542 -0.57 2.16 -23.42
CA ARG A 542 -1.12 0.91 -23.95
C ARG A 542 -2.62 0.81 -23.74
N ALA A 543 -3.10 1.22 -22.55
CA ALA A 543 -4.52 1.32 -22.27
C ALA A 543 -5.22 2.33 -23.20
N GLU A 544 -4.63 3.52 -23.44
CA GLU A 544 -5.17 4.50 -24.35
C GLU A 544 -5.33 3.92 -25.77
N GLY A 545 -4.30 3.26 -26.28
CA GLY A 545 -4.35 2.62 -27.60
C GLY A 545 -5.43 1.54 -27.74
N ALA A 546 -5.53 0.66 -26.73
CA ALA A 546 -6.55 -0.38 -26.69
C ALA A 546 -7.97 0.19 -26.60
N ILE A 547 -8.19 1.18 -25.73
CA ILE A 547 -9.50 1.83 -25.56
C ILE A 547 -9.95 2.53 -26.85
N ARG A 548 -9.05 3.24 -27.56
CA ARG A 548 -9.36 3.90 -28.84
C ARG A 548 -9.73 2.87 -29.91
N LEU A 549 -9.01 1.77 -30.00
CA LEU A 549 -9.32 0.69 -30.96
C LEU A 549 -10.69 0.05 -30.66
N LEU A 550 -10.95 -0.28 -29.38
CA LEU A 550 -12.21 -0.87 -28.96
C LEU A 550 -13.37 0.10 -29.16
N ARG A 551 -13.22 1.39 -28.87
CA ARG A 551 -14.25 2.41 -29.11
C ARG A 551 -14.56 2.54 -30.59
N SER A 552 -13.55 2.56 -31.47
CA SER A 552 -13.72 2.61 -32.92
C SER A 552 -14.51 1.39 -33.44
N LEU A 553 -14.26 0.22 -32.88
CA LEU A 553 -14.97 -1.00 -33.27
C LEU A 553 -16.42 -1.01 -32.74
N VAL A 554 -16.65 -0.63 -31.51
CA VAL A 554 -17.98 -0.56 -30.88
C VAL A 554 -18.87 0.45 -31.62
N SER A 555 -18.33 1.63 -31.94
CA SER A 555 -19.08 2.68 -32.67
C SER A 555 -19.58 2.22 -34.06
N ARG A 556 -18.88 1.30 -34.71
CA ARG A 556 -19.31 0.74 -35.99
C ARG A 556 -20.34 -0.37 -35.83
N LEU A 557 -20.29 -1.12 -34.78
CA LEU A 557 -21.27 -2.15 -34.45
C LEU A 557 -22.61 -1.56 -33.98
N SER A 558 -22.60 -0.38 -33.32
CA SER A 558 -23.81 0.31 -32.86
C SER A 558 -24.53 1.10 -33.96
N GLY A 559 -23.91 1.22 -35.14
CA GLY A 559 -24.50 2.00 -36.26
C GLY A 559 -24.41 3.53 -36.10
N GLU A 560 -23.85 4.04 -34.97
CA GLU A 560 -23.69 5.49 -34.74
C GLU A 560 -22.72 6.16 -35.73
N ALA A 561 -21.87 5.41 -36.41
CA ALA A 561 -20.82 5.96 -37.24
C ALA A 561 -21.33 6.57 -38.56
N GLY A 562 -22.63 6.45 -38.90
CA GLY A 562 -23.24 7.05 -40.13
C GLY A 562 -22.59 6.63 -41.46
N ILE A 563 -21.57 5.77 -41.39
CA ILE A 563 -20.84 5.21 -42.51
C ILE A 563 -21.35 3.78 -42.61
N GLY A 564 -22.17 3.51 -43.63
CA GLY A 564 -22.78 2.20 -43.84
C GLY A 564 -21.75 1.07 -43.70
N ASP A 565 -22.25 -0.10 -43.36
CA ASP A 565 -21.54 -1.36 -43.19
C ASP A 565 -20.40 -1.52 -44.21
N ASP A 566 -19.20 -1.07 -43.86
CA ASP A 566 -17.99 -1.41 -44.62
C ASP A 566 -17.37 -2.65 -43.99
N PRO A 567 -17.64 -3.86 -44.49
CA PRO A 567 -17.10 -5.11 -43.94
C PRO A 567 -15.56 -5.13 -43.94
N GLU A 568 -14.96 -4.35 -44.86
CA GLU A 568 -13.49 -4.27 -44.95
C GLU A 568 -12.89 -3.52 -43.74
N THR A 569 -13.51 -2.43 -43.32
CA THR A 569 -13.07 -1.69 -42.11
C THR A 569 -13.27 -2.50 -40.84
N LEU A 570 -14.36 -3.26 -40.72
CA LEU A 570 -14.58 -4.18 -39.63
C LEU A 570 -13.49 -5.28 -39.59
N HIS A 571 -13.18 -5.86 -40.74
CA HIS A 571 -12.11 -6.86 -40.88
C HIS A 571 -10.75 -6.27 -40.47
N ARG A 572 -10.44 -5.03 -40.88
CA ARG A 572 -9.21 -4.34 -40.48
C ARG A 572 -9.13 -4.12 -38.96
N LEU A 573 -10.21 -3.71 -38.31
CA LEU A 573 -10.29 -3.52 -36.87
C LEU A 573 -10.07 -4.85 -36.10
N VAL A 574 -10.70 -5.93 -36.54
CA VAL A 574 -10.50 -7.26 -35.99
C VAL A 574 -9.04 -7.71 -36.16
N SER A 575 -8.42 -7.43 -37.34
CA SER A 575 -7.01 -7.75 -37.57
C SER A 575 -6.06 -6.92 -36.67
N LEU A 576 -6.43 -5.68 -36.33
CA LEU A 576 -5.69 -4.86 -35.37
C LEU A 576 -5.79 -5.41 -33.95
N LEU A 577 -6.96 -5.97 -33.55
CA LEU A 577 -7.07 -6.69 -32.26
C LEU A 577 -6.11 -7.88 -32.18
N VAL A 578 -5.94 -8.61 -33.29
CA VAL A 578 -4.95 -9.72 -33.36
C VAL A 578 -3.53 -9.18 -33.26
N MET A 579 -3.21 -8.12 -34.02
CA MET A 579 -1.89 -7.48 -34.01
C MET A 579 -1.51 -6.98 -32.61
N GLN A 580 -2.48 -6.44 -31.84
CA GLN A 580 -2.27 -5.99 -30.46
C GLN A 580 -2.36 -7.12 -29.43
N LYS A 581 -2.63 -8.34 -29.85
CA LYS A 581 -2.80 -9.54 -29.03
C LYS A 581 -4.05 -9.55 -28.13
N HIS A 582 -5.06 -8.74 -28.44
CA HIS A 582 -6.35 -8.77 -27.73
C HIS A 582 -7.23 -9.93 -28.18
N LEU A 583 -6.94 -10.51 -29.33
CA LEU A 583 -7.68 -11.62 -29.91
C LEU A 583 -6.72 -12.60 -30.59
N SER A 584 -6.93 -13.89 -30.36
CA SER A 584 -6.12 -14.88 -31.08
C SER A 584 -6.56 -15.00 -32.56
N PRO A 585 -5.65 -15.36 -33.50
CA PRO A 585 -5.98 -15.50 -34.92
C PRO A 585 -7.16 -16.45 -35.18
N ARG A 586 -7.29 -17.54 -34.39
CA ARG A 586 -8.41 -18.49 -34.51
C ARG A 586 -9.74 -17.91 -34.08
N ARG A 587 -9.78 -17.10 -33.00
CA ARG A 587 -10.98 -16.42 -32.52
C ARG A 587 -11.38 -15.32 -33.53
N ALA A 588 -10.42 -14.55 -34.02
CA ALA A 588 -10.63 -13.51 -35.04
C ALA A 588 -11.27 -14.06 -36.31
N LYS A 589 -10.76 -15.21 -36.84
CA LYS A 589 -11.34 -15.85 -38.01
C LYS A 589 -12.81 -16.23 -37.79
N ARG A 590 -13.13 -16.86 -36.66
CA ARG A 590 -14.51 -17.23 -36.29
C ARG A 590 -15.41 -16.01 -36.12
N ALA A 591 -14.89 -14.92 -35.52
CA ALA A 591 -15.64 -13.69 -35.34
C ALA A 591 -16.00 -13.04 -36.66
N VAL A 592 -15.07 -12.96 -37.62
CA VAL A 592 -15.32 -12.41 -38.94
C VAL A 592 -16.30 -13.30 -39.72
N GLU A 593 -16.15 -14.64 -39.72
CA GLU A 593 -17.06 -15.57 -40.37
C GLU A 593 -18.49 -15.55 -39.79
N GLY A 594 -18.61 -15.32 -38.48
CA GLY A 594 -19.90 -15.23 -37.76
C GLY A 594 -20.59 -13.85 -37.84
N GLY A 595 -19.94 -12.86 -38.45
CA GLY A 595 -20.49 -11.50 -38.63
C GLY A 595 -20.52 -10.64 -37.37
N ALA A 596 -21.29 -9.55 -37.43
CA ALA A 596 -21.31 -8.53 -36.35
C ALA A 596 -21.63 -9.07 -34.97
N SER A 597 -22.58 -9.99 -34.84
CA SER A 597 -22.95 -10.59 -33.54
C SER A 597 -21.80 -11.41 -32.92
N ALA A 598 -21.04 -12.13 -33.73
CA ALA A 598 -19.87 -12.88 -33.24
C ALA A 598 -18.72 -11.97 -32.83
N VAL A 599 -18.53 -10.85 -33.56
CA VAL A 599 -17.57 -9.82 -33.20
C VAL A 599 -17.98 -9.16 -31.86
N GLU A 600 -19.28 -8.87 -31.67
CA GLU A 600 -19.77 -8.33 -30.39
C GLU A 600 -19.52 -9.27 -29.21
N ALA A 601 -19.73 -10.58 -29.38
CA ALA A 601 -19.46 -11.56 -28.30
C ALA A 601 -17.98 -11.58 -27.90
N GLU A 602 -17.07 -11.49 -28.89
CA GLU A 602 -15.63 -11.39 -28.62
C GLU A 602 -15.25 -10.08 -27.93
N LEU A 603 -15.87 -8.97 -28.33
CA LEU A 603 -15.69 -7.67 -27.68
C LEU A 603 -16.10 -7.70 -26.20
N ARG A 604 -17.24 -8.30 -25.91
CA ARG A 604 -17.69 -8.45 -24.50
C ARG A 604 -16.64 -9.19 -23.68
N THR A 605 -16.04 -10.24 -24.22
CA THR A 605 -14.93 -10.95 -23.55
C THR A 605 -13.71 -10.05 -23.35
N ILE A 606 -13.27 -9.31 -24.36
CA ILE A 606 -12.10 -8.43 -24.26
C ILE A 606 -12.32 -7.31 -23.26
N LEU A 607 -13.53 -6.75 -23.21
CA LEU A 607 -13.87 -5.62 -22.34
C LEU A 607 -14.06 -6.04 -20.88
N PHE A 608 -14.70 -7.19 -20.64
CA PHE A 608 -15.28 -7.48 -19.32
C PHE A 608 -14.78 -8.77 -18.65
N ASP A 609 -14.16 -9.67 -19.38
CA ASP A 609 -13.62 -10.89 -18.80
C ASP A 609 -12.30 -10.57 -18.05
N PRO A 610 -12.30 -10.62 -16.71
CA PRO A 610 -11.11 -10.33 -15.91
C PRO A 610 -10.01 -11.39 -16.08
N ASP A 611 -10.38 -12.59 -16.51
CA ASP A 611 -9.47 -13.74 -16.67
C ASP A 611 -8.89 -13.82 -18.10
N SER A 612 -9.31 -12.92 -18.98
CA SER A 612 -8.73 -12.82 -20.33
C SER A 612 -7.30 -12.27 -20.27
N PRO A 613 -6.27 -13.04 -20.58
CA PRO A 613 -4.86 -12.64 -20.38
C PRO A 613 -4.46 -11.43 -21.23
N ASP A 614 -5.18 -11.20 -22.34
CA ASP A 614 -4.91 -10.14 -23.30
C ASP A 614 -6.05 -9.09 -23.35
N GLY A 615 -6.98 -9.14 -22.39
CA GLY A 615 -8.13 -8.24 -22.29
C GLY A 615 -7.78 -6.84 -21.76
N LEU A 616 -8.71 -5.91 -21.87
CA LEU A 616 -8.58 -4.56 -21.33
C LEU A 616 -8.44 -4.60 -19.79
N ALA A 617 -9.16 -5.50 -19.12
CA ALA A 617 -9.07 -5.68 -17.67
C ALA A 617 -7.63 -5.97 -17.21
N THR A 618 -6.91 -6.84 -17.90
CA THR A 618 -5.50 -7.17 -17.59
C THR A 618 -4.57 -5.96 -17.77
N ILE A 619 -4.77 -5.15 -18.82
CA ILE A 619 -3.98 -3.92 -19.00
C ILE A 619 -4.22 -2.96 -17.83
N LEU A 620 -5.47 -2.77 -17.43
CA LEU A 620 -5.85 -1.88 -16.33
C LEU A 620 -5.38 -2.41 -14.98
N GLN A 621 -5.37 -3.73 -14.77
CA GLN A 621 -4.75 -4.33 -13.58
C GLN A 621 -3.25 -4.02 -13.51
N ASN A 622 -2.54 -4.06 -14.65
CA ASN A 622 -1.13 -3.68 -14.69
C ASN A 622 -0.93 -2.17 -14.41
N VAL A 623 -1.82 -1.30 -14.92
CA VAL A 623 -1.83 0.13 -14.55
C VAL A 623 -2.00 0.28 -13.04
N ARG A 624 -3.02 -0.37 -12.45
CA ARG A 624 -3.29 -0.31 -11.01
C ARG A 624 -2.10 -0.80 -10.20
N ARG A 625 -1.58 -1.99 -10.52
CA ARG A 625 -0.43 -2.59 -9.82
C ARG A 625 0.80 -1.68 -9.85
N THR A 626 1.13 -1.12 -11.00
CA THR A 626 2.30 -0.21 -11.09
C THR A 626 2.05 1.12 -10.40
N ALA A 627 0.82 1.64 -10.41
CA ALA A 627 0.44 2.84 -9.67
C ALA A 627 0.56 2.62 -8.14
N GLU A 628 0.13 1.46 -7.63
CA GLU A 628 0.26 1.09 -6.21
C GLU A 628 1.73 1.10 -5.76
N LEU A 629 2.65 0.60 -6.58
CA LEU A 629 4.09 0.59 -6.30
C LEU A 629 4.71 1.99 -6.20
N VAL A 630 4.14 2.97 -6.85
CA VAL A 630 4.63 4.35 -6.88
C VAL A 630 3.68 5.36 -6.22
N ARG A 631 2.68 4.87 -5.48
CA ARG A 631 1.64 5.68 -4.85
C ARG A 631 2.21 6.86 -4.04
N HIS A 632 3.30 6.65 -3.32
CA HIS A 632 3.98 7.67 -2.51
C HIS A 632 4.54 8.84 -3.33
N ARG A 633 4.62 8.72 -4.66
CA ARG A 633 5.08 9.75 -5.61
C ARG A 633 3.94 10.42 -6.38
N LEU A 634 2.71 9.96 -6.24
CA LEU A 634 1.53 10.49 -6.93
C LEU A 634 0.76 11.42 -5.99
N SER A 635 0.22 12.52 -6.54
CA SER A 635 -0.74 13.34 -5.82
C SER A 635 -2.05 12.56 -5.58
N LEU A 636 -2.84 12.99 -4.61
CA LEU A 636 -4.13 12.36 -4.31
C LEU A 636 -5.05 12.37 -5.53
N ASP A 637 -5.12 13.51 -6.24
CA ASP A 637 -5.95 13.63 -7.44
C ASP A 637 -5.49 12.69 -8.56
N THR A 638 -4.16 12.58 -8.79
CA THR A 638 -3.61 11.62 -9.76
C THR A 638 -3.95 10.19 -9.39
N TRP A 639 -3.87 9.87 -8.10
CA TRP A 639 -4.24 8.56 -7.57
C TRP A 639 -5.72 8.25 -7.80
N ASN A 640 -6.61 9.18 -7.48
CA ASN A 640 -8.06 9.02 -7.63
C ASN A 640 -8.46 8.78 -9.09
N ILE A 641 -7.89 9.55 -10.03
CA ILE A 641 -8.10 9.35 -11.47
C ILE A 641 -7.67 7.94 -11.89
N LEU A 642 -6.52 7.46 -11.41
CA LEU A 642 -6.03 6.11 -11.71
C LEU A 642 -6.94 5.03 -11.12
N MET A 643 -7.44 5.22 -9.91
CA MET A 643 -8.35 4.27 -9.28
C MET A 643 -9.70 4.24 -9.99
N GLU A 644 -10.28 5.40 -10.33
CA GLU A 644 -11.49 5.47 -11.14
C GLU A 644 -11.32 4.80 -12.50
N LEU A 645 -10.24 5.10 -13.24
CA LEU A 645 -9.93 4.47 -14.52
C LEU A 645 -9.91 2.93 -14.42
N THR A 646 -9.31 2.40 -13.35
CA THR A 646 -9.11 0.95 -13.20
C THR A 646 -10.29 0.22 -12.55
N SER A 647 -11.24 0.94 -11.91
CA SER A 647 -12.48 0.36 -11.35
C SER A 647 -13.60 0.23 -12.38
N VAL A 648 -13.62 1.09 -13.38
CA VAL A 648 -14.71 1.20 -14.36
C VAL A 648 -15.16 -0.13 -14.98
N PRO A 649 -14.28 -1.05 -15.42
CA PRO A 649 -14.71 -2.33 -15.98
C PRO A 649 -15.37 -3.27 -14.96
N LYS A 650 -14.94 -3.22 -13.69
CA LYS A 650 -15.50 -4.07 -12.62
C LYS A 650 -16.92 -3.62 -12.28
N ASP A 651 -17.12 -2.32 -12.10
CA ASP A 651 -18.42 -1.73 -11.77
C ASP A 651 -19.42 -2.03 -12.88
N TRP A 652 -18.96 -2.03 -14.12
CA TRP A 652 -19.79 -2.27 -15.29
C TRP A 652 -20.15 -3.75 -15.48
N ALA A 653 -19.22 -4.67 -15.24
CA ALA A 653 -19.47 -6.10 -15.33
C ALA A 653 -20.55 -6.60 -14.33
N GLN A 654 -20.79 -5.86 -13.25
CA GLN A 654 -21.80 -6.17 -12.24
C GLN A 654 -23.22 -5.71 -12.62
N THR A 655 -23.36 -4.84 -13.62
CA THR A 655 -24.65 -4.27 -14.04
C THR A 655 -25.28 -5.16 -15.11
N LYS A 656 -26.44 -5.75 -14.81
CA LYS A 656 -27.16 -6.64 -15.74
C LYS A 656 -27.86 -5.84 -16.88
N GLY A 657 -27.79 -6.32 -18.14
CA GLY A 657 -28.62 -5.84 -19.24
C GLY A 657 -28.05 -4.67 -20.05
N GLN A 658 -26.75 -4.47 -20.06
CA GLN A 658 -26.13 -3.34 -20.75
C GLN A 658 -26.01 -3.59 -22.27
N SER A 659 -26.32 -2.54 -23.03
CA SER A 659 -26.22 -2.53 -24.48
C SER A 659 -24.79 -2.22 -24.96
N ILE A 660 -24.54 -2.43 -26.25
CA ILE A 660 -23.27 -2.05 -26.87
C ILE A 660 -23.05 -0.52 -26.85
N ASP A 661 -24.14 0.26 -26.86
CA ASP A 661 -24.08 1.72 -26.75
C ASP A 661 -23.57 2.20 -25.40
N ASP A 662 -23.84 1.44 -24.33
CA ASP A 662 -23.28 1.71 -23.01
C ASP A 662 -21.74 1.56 -23.02
N ALA A 663 -21.21 0.65 -23.84
CA ALA A 663 -19.77 0.46 -23.97
C ALA A 663 -19.07 1.67 -24.61
N ILE A 664 -19.71 2.40 -25.53
CA ILE A 664 -19.16 3.64 -26.09
C ILE A 664 -19.01 4.71 -25.03
N ARG A 665 -20.04 4.88 -24.17
CA ARG A 665 -19.99 5.84 -23.05
C ARG A 665 -18.89 5.49 -22.07
N LEU A 666 -18.77 4.20 -21.73
CA LEU A 666 -17.73 3.68 -20.86
C LEU A 666 -16.33 3.98 -21.40
N LEU A 667 -16.04 3.57 -22.65
CA LEU A 667 -14.73 3.76 -23.29
C LEU A 667 -14.39 5.25 -23.45
N SER A 668 -15.40 6.09 -23.74
CA SER A 668 -15.21 7.54 -23.82
C SER A 668 -14.87 8.16 -22.47
N ARG A 669 -15.52 7.72 -21.38
CA ARG A 669 -15.19 8.11 -20.00
C ARG A 669 -13.77 7.69 -19.62
N MET A 670 -13.35 6.50 -20.00
CA MET A 670 -11.96 6.04 -19.75
C MET A 670 -10.93 6.88 -20.49
N ILE A 671 -11.21 7.33 -21.71
CA ILE A 671 -10.33 8.28 -22.44
C ILE A 671 -10.26 9.63 -21.71
N GLN A 672 -11.38 10.12 -21.15
CA GLN A 672 -11.38 11.34 -20.35
C GLN A 672 -10.51 11.18 -19.09
N HIS A 673 -10.58 10.05 -18.39
CA HIS A 673 -9.70 9.78 -17.25
C HIS A 673 -8.22 9.73 -17.64
N LEU A 674 -7.88 9.13 -18.78
CA LEU A 674 -6.51 9.13 -19.31
C LEU A 674 -6.04 10.53 -19.70
N ALA A 675 -6.90 11.34 -20.26
CA ALA A 675 -6.59 12.74 -20.58
C ALA A 675 -6.39 13.57 -19.30
N ALA A 676 -7.25 13.38 -18.30
CA ALA A 676 -7.10 14.00 -16.97
C ALA A 676 -5.79 13.57 -16.29
N LEU A 677 -5.47 12.27 -16.31
CA LEU A 677 -4.19 11.75 -15.80
C LEU A 677 -3.00 12.45 -16.47
N ASN A 678 -3.03 12.56 -17.80
CA ASN A 678 -1.96 13.22 -18.54
C ASN A 678 -1.85 14.72 -18.15
N GLY A 679 -2.97 15.41 -17.96
CA GLY A 679 -3.01 16.78 -17.45
C GLY A 679 -2.38 16.89 -16.06
N MET A 680 -2.78 16.03 -15.12
CA MET A 680 -2.23 16.02 -13.77
C MET A 680 -0.73 15.72 -13.73
N VAL A 681 -0.25 14.79 -14.55
CA VAL A 681 1.19 14.49 -14.68
C VAL A 681 1.95 15.72 -15.19
N MET A 682 1.37 16.43 -16.16
CA MET A 682 1.99 17.63 -16.72
C MET A 682 1.97 18.83 -15.77
N GLU A 683 0.93 19.00 -14.93
CA GLU A 683 0.79 20.18 -14.07
C GLU A 683 1.32 19.96 -12.66
N ASN A 684 1.16 18.76 -12.09
CA ASN A 684 1.45 18.53 -10.66
C ASN A 684 2.80 17.87 -10.40
N MET A 685 3.40 17.17 -11.38
CA MET A 685 4.71 16.54 -11.16
C MET A 685 5.85 17.51 -11.47
N THR A 686 6.75 17.69 -10.50
CA THR A 686 8.02 18.39 -10.75
C THR A 686 8.82 17.69 -11.85
N ARG A 687 9.54 18.45 -12.69
CA ARG A 687 10.34 17.92 -13.82
C ARG A 687 11.60 17.18 -13.38
N SER A 688 11.46 16.38 -12.31
CA SER A 688 12.49 15.51 -11.73
C SER A 688 12.69 14.23 -12.57
N TYR A 689 13.61 13.36 -12.16
CA TYR A 689 13.81 12.05 -12.80
C TYR A 689 12.55 11.20 -12.78
N ALA A 690 11.72 11.26 -11.72
CA ALA A 690 10.45 10.55 -11.62
C ALA A 690 9.51 10.88 -12.79
N TRP A 691 9.29 12.15 -13.06
CA TRP A 691 8.50 12.62 -14.19
C TRP A 691 9.09 12.17 -15.53
N ARG A 692 10.43 12.28 -15.67
CA ARG A 692 11.10 11.92 -16.93
C ARG A 692 10.94 10.45 -17.28
N PHE A 693 11.09 9.53 -16.32
CA PHE A 693 10.92 8.11 -16.57
C PHE A 693 9.46 7.76 -16.92
N LEU A 694 8.48 8.34 -16.25
CA LEU A 694 7.07 8.17 -16.59
C LEU A 694 6.79 8.64 -18.04
N GLU A 695 7.25 9.84 -18.39
CA GLU A 695 7.08 10.39 -19.74
C GLU A 695 7.83 9.58 -20.80
N MET A 696 9.06 9.16 -20.56
CA MET A 696 9.79 8.31 -21.50
C MET A 696 9.05 7.00 -21.75
N GLY A 697 8.53 6.35 -20.70
CA GLY A 697 7.74 5.13 -20.84
C GLY A 697 6.53 5.34 -21.73
N ARG A 698 5.76 6.40 -21.48
CA ARG A 698 4.58 6.76 -22.26
C ARG A 698 4.92 7.01 -23.74
N ARG A 699 5.94 7.80 -23.98
CA ARG A 699 6.33 8.17 -25.35
C ARG A 699 6.93 7.01 -26.15
N LEU A 700 7.70 6.15 -25.53
CA LEU A 700 8.22 4.94 -26.17
C LEU A 700 7.07 4.00 -26.59
N GLU A 701 6.07 3.81 -25.75
CA GLU A 701 4.93 2.97 -26.11
C GLU A 701 4.10 3.61 -27.22
N ARG A 702 3.98 4.95 -27.26
CA ARG A 702 3.30 5.67 -28.36
C ARG A 702 4.03 5.51 -29.69
N VAL A 703 5.34 5.65 -29.73
CA VAL A 703 6.15 5.37 -30.94
C VAL A 703 5.90 3.95 -31.41
N ARG A 704 5.97 2.98 -30.52
CA ARG A 704 5.76 1.56 -30.84
C ARG A 704 4.36 1.28 -31.35
N HIS A 705 3.35 1.82 -30.67
CA HIS A 705 1.95 1.66 -31.05
C HIS A 705 1.68 2.25 -32.44
N LEU A 706 2.07 3.49 -32.67
CA LEU A 706 1.85 4.18 -33.93
C LEU A 706 2.63 3.55 -35.09
N SER A 707 3.89 3.15 -34.86
CA SER A 707 4.68 2.43 -35.87
C SER A 707 3.99 1.14 -36.32
N LYS A 708 3.41 0.39 -35.37
CA LYS A 708 2.66 -0.84 -35.68
C LYS A 708 1.36 -0.56 -36.42
N LEU A 709 0.61 0.49 -36.04
CA LEU A 709 -0.60 0.89 -36.72
C LEU A 709 -0.30 1.28 -38.18
N ILE A 710 0.69 2.14 -38.41
CA ILE A 710 1.09 2.57 -39.78
C ILE A 710 1.55 1.34 -40.58
N ARG A 711 2.35 0.46 -40.02
CA ARG A 711 2.81 -0.76 -40.69
C ARG A 711 1.66 -1.68 -41.07
N HIS A 712 0.69 -1.85 -40.18
CA HIS A 712 -0.44 -2.75 -40.43
C HIS A 712 -1.44 -2.19 -41.47
N LEU A 713 -1.74 -0.89 -41.40
CA LEU A 713 -2.77 -0.25 -42.23
C LEU A 713 -2.24 0.36 -43.54
N ALA A 714 -0.96 0.73 -43.57
CA ALA A 714 -0.42 1.51 -44.66
C ALA A 714 0.79 0.89 -45.39
N SER A 715 1.49 -0.14 -44.84
CA SER A 715 2.63 -0.71 -45.56
C SER A 715 2.27 -1.70 -46.69
N ARG A 716 1.08 -2.28 -46.61
CA ARG A 716 0.56 -3.29 -47.59
C ARG A 716 -0.82 -2.88 -48.12
N GLY A 717 -1.18 -3.32 -49.33
CA GLY A 717 -2.50 -3.10 -49.93
C GLY A 717 -2.47 -2.30 -51.22
N THR A 718 -3.66 -2.09 -51.82
CA THR A 718 -3.80 -1.31 -53.06
C THR A 718 -3.58 0.19 -52.79
N PRO A 719 -3.22 1.00 -53.83
CA PRO A 719 -2.90 2.43 -53.69
C PRO A 719 -4.05 3.29 -53.11
N GLU A 720 -5.31 2.85 -53.22
CA GLU A 720 -6.51 3.68 -53.02
C GLU A 720 -7.35 3.33 -51.78
N THR A 721 -6.77 2.76 -50.74
CA THR A 721 -7.54 2.44 -49.52
C THR A 721 -7.74 3.64 -48.60
N THR A 722 -8.55 4.61 -49.04
CA THR A 722 -8.95 5.81 -48.26
C THR A 722 -9.55 5.42 -46.90
N GLY A 723 -10.29 4.31 -46.82
CA GLY A 723 -10.83 3.79 -45.55
C GLY A 723 -9.77 3.40 -44.54
N ALA A 724 -8.66 2.77 -44.96
CA ALA A 724 -7.55 2.42 -44.04
C ALA A 724 -6.83 3.66 -43.51
N LEU A 725 -6.65 4.69 -44.36
CA LEU A 725 -5.98 5.94 -43.93
C LEU A 725 -6.88 6.75 -42.99
N ASN A 726 -8.20 6.80 -43.25
CA ASN A 726 -9.14 7.43 -42.33
C ASN A 726 -9.17 6.72 -40.97
N LEU A 727 -9.17 5.38 -40.97
CA LEU A 727 -9.07 4.60 -39.74
C LEU A 727 -7.75 4.86 -38.98
N LEU A 728 -6.63 4.95 -39.71
CA LEU A 728 -5.33 5.29 -39.09
C LEU A 728 -5.36 6.68 -38.45
N LEU A 729 -5.90 7.68 -39.12
CA LEU A 729 -6.05 9.03 -38.58
C LEU A 729 -6.99 9.09 -37.37
N GLU A 730 -8.07 8.32 -37.39
CA GLU A 730 -9.01 8.19 -36.27
C GLU A 730 -8.30 7.58 -35.05
N LEU A 731 -7.63 6.43 -35.19
CA LEU A 731 -6.93 5.76 -34.11
C LEU A 731 -5.75 6.56 -33.55
N ALA A 732 -5.09 7.36 -34.41
CA ALA A 732 -4.02 8.28 -34.02
C ALA A 732 -4.55 9.60 -33.44
N ASP A 733 -5.89 9.81 -33.36
CA ASP A 733 -6.50 11.08 -32.92
C ASP A 733 -6.02 12.30 -33.74
N ALA A 734 -5.86 12.14 -35.01
CA ALA A 734 -5.28 13.15 -35.93
C ALA A 734 -6.21 13.56 -37.07
N SER A 735 -7.45 13.06 -37.10
CA SER A 735 -8.42 13.31 -38.19
C SER A 735 -8.75 14.80 -38.39
N ILE A 736 -8.96 15.53 -37.28
CA ILE A 736 -9.26 16.97 -37.33
C ILE A 736 -8.03 17.74 -37.81
N THR A 737 -6.85 17.43 -37.27
CA THR A 737 -5.60 18.07 -37.69
C THR A 737 -5.30 17.85 -39.14
N TYR A 738 -5.52 16.64 -39.67
CA TYR A 738 -5.36 16.32 -41.09
C TYR A 738 -6.30 17.17 -41.95
N ARG A 739 -7.61 17.15 -41.65
CA ARG A 739 -8.61 17.90 -42.43
C ARG A 739 -8.35 19.40 -42.41
N THR A 740 -7.94 19.95 -41.28
CA THR A 740 -7.65 21.39 -41.16
C THR A 740 -6.41 21.77 -41.99
N ARG A 741 -5.39 20.93 -42.00
CA ARG A 741 -4.10 21.23 -42.65
C ARG A 741 -4.14 21.00 -44.16
N TYR A 742 -4.61 19.83 -44.59
CA TYR A 742 -4.52 19.41 -45.99
C TYR A 742 -5.79 19.68 -46.78
N LYS A 743 -6.96 19.86 -46.14
CA LYS A 743 -8.24 20.18 -46.78
C LYS A 743 -8.59 19.25 -47.96
N ALA A 744 -8.17 18.01 -47.93
CA ALA A 744 -8.27 17.01 -48.98
C ALA A 744 -8.59 15.64 -48.42
N GLU A 745 -8.99 14.69 -49.26
CA GLU A 745 -9.08 13.28 -48.90
C GLU A 745 -7.74 12.74 -48.39
N ALA A 746 -7.82 11.69 -47.56
CA ALA A 746 -6.64 11.10 -46.97
C ALA A 746 -5.73 10.49 -48.05
N LYS A 747 -4.53 11.09 -48.20
CA LYS A 747 -3.45 10.58 -49.04
C LYS A 747 -2.29 10.12 -48.20
N LEU A 748 -1.69 8.99 -48.56
CA LEU A 748 -0.69 8.35 -47.72
C LEU A 748 0.50 9.25 -47.44
N ALA A 749 1.08 9.92 -48.40
CA ALA A 749 2.24 10.80 -48.18
C ALA A 749 1.94 11.89 -47.15
N ALA A 750 0.75 12.53 -47.22
CA ALA A 750 0.33 13.53 -46.26
C ALA A 750 0.01 12.96 -44.88
N VAL A 751 -0.51 11.72 -44.79
CA VAL A 751 -0.73 11.01 -43.52
C VAL A 751 0.61 10.64 -42.90
N LEU A 752 1.59 10.19 -43.68
CA LEU A 752 2.94 9.91 -43.21
C LEU A 752 3.65 11.17 -42.74
N ASP A 753 3.54 12.27 -43.51
CA ASP A 753 4.09 13.56 -43.06
C ASP A 753 3.55 13.95 -41.68
N LEU A 754 2.23 13.94 -41.51
CA LEU A 754 1.57 14.29 -40.23
C LEU A 754 1.95 13.36 -39.06
N LEU A 755 2.05 12.05 -39.32
CA LEU A 755 2.20 11.05 -38.23
C LEU A 755 3.65 10.60 -38.00
N LEU A 756 4.56 10.77 -39.00
CA LEU A 756 5.97 10.44 -38.87
C LEU A 756 6.84 11.68 -38.63
N ALA A 757 6.73 12.67 -39.52
CA ALA A 757 7.74 13.72 -39.72
C ALA A 757 7.40 15.08 -39.08
N ASP A 758 6.14 15.36 -38.77
CA ASP A 758 5.72 16.65 -38.21
C ASP A 758 6.13 16.79 -36.74
N ASP A 759 7.16 17.56 -36.48
CA ASP A 759 7.68 17.79 -35.14
C ASP A 759 6.82 18.72 -34.26
N THR A 760 5.80 19.37 -34.85
CA THR A 760 4.83 20.20 -34.13
C THR A 760 3.60 19.39 -33.69
N ASN A 761 3.40 18.21 -34.25
CA ASN A 761 2.27 17.35 -33.91
C ASN A 761 2.59 16.44 -32.73
N PRO A 762 1.96 16.63 -31.56
CA PRO A 762 2.22 15.80 -30.37
C PRO A 762 1.81 14.34 -30.53
N ARG A 763 1.20 13.96 -31.66
CA ARG A 763 0.87 12.57 -32.02
C ARG A 763 1.88 11.94 -32.98
N SER A 764 2.82 12.71 -33.57
CA SER A 764 3.80 12.18 -34.51
C SER A 764 4.93 11.40 -33.84
N ILE A 765 5.56 10.52 -34.59
CA ILE A 765 6.71 9.73 -34.11
C ILE A 765 7.92 10.61 -33.82
N ILE A 766 8.22 11.57 -34.71
CA ILE A 766 9.36 12.46 -34.51
C ILE A 766 9.23 13.30 -33.25
N PHE A 767 8.04 13.84 -32.96
CA PHE A 767 7.79 14.58 -31.72
C PHE A 767 8.08 13.74 -30.47
N GLN A 768 7.69 12.46 -30.49
CA GLN A 768 7.97 11.56 -29.36
C GLN A 768 9.46 11.35 -29.19
N LEU A 769 10.18 11.04 -30.28
CA LEU A 769 11.63 10.77 -30.24
C LEU A 769 12.43 11.99 -29.79
N LEU A 770 12.11 13.19 -30.29
CA LEU A 770 12.75 14.43 -29.82
C LEU A 770 12.53 14.70 -28.34
N THR A 771 11.31 14.41 -27.87
CA THR A 771 11.00 14.56 -26.44
C THR A 771 11.76 13.53 -25.59
N ILE A 772 11.84 12.27 -26.05
CA ILE A 772 12.65 11.23 -25.39
C ILE A 772 14.12 11.64 -25.34
N GLU A 773 14.68 12.15 -26.46
CA GLU A 773 16.07 12.64 -26.53
C GLU A 773 16.33 13.74 -25.50
N SER A 774 15.39 14.70 -25.37
CA SER A 774 15.44 15.75 -24.35
C SER A 774 15.44 15.17 -22.92
N HIS A 775 14.64 14.14 -22.66
CA HIS A 775 14.62 13.48 -21.34
C HIS A 775 15.94 12.75 -21.06
N ILE A 776 16.45 11.98 -22.00
CA ILE A 776 17.73 11.26 -21.88
C ILE A 776 18.89 12.24 -21.62
N ASN A 777 18.91 13.38 -22.31
CA ASN A 777 19.93 14.39 -22.13
C ASN A 777 19.94 15.01 -20.73
N ALA A 778 18.84 14.95 -20.01
CA ALA A 778 18.69 15.47 -18.67
C ALA A 778 18.86 14.42 -17.56
N LEU A 779 19.11 13.15 -17.89
CA LEU A 779 19.44 12.10 -16.93
C LEU A 779 20.93 12.14 -16.52
N PRO A 780 21.28 11.53 -15.36
CA PRO A 780 22.67 11.48 -14.91
C PRO A 780 23.58 10.79 -15.94
N ARG A 781 24.80 11.27 -16.03
CA ARG A 781 25.85 10.69 -16.87
C ARG A 781 27.02 10.25 -16.00
N GLU A 782 27.68 9.16 -16.35
CA GLU A 782 28.97 8.83 -15.77
C GLU A 782 29.99 9.88 -16.21
N GLU A 783 30.62 10.55 -15.26
CA GLU A 783 31.53 11.66 -15.48
C GLU A 783 32.78 11.31 -16.35
N ALA A 784 33.09 10.02 -16.51
CA ALA A 784 34.29 9.53 -17.20
C ALA A 784 34.13 9.34 -18.72
N SER A 785 32.93 9.51 -19.31
CA SER A 785 32.68 9.19 -20.73
C SER A 785 32.53 10.44 -21.57
N ALA A 786 33.54 10.79 -22.33
CA ALA A 786 33.45 11.80 -23.40
C ALA A 786 32.63 11.33 -24.61
N SER A 787 32.13 10.08 -24.63
CA SER A 787 31.36 9.49 -25.72
C SER A 787 29.89 9.71 -25.57
N ILE A 788 29.17 9.78 -26.69
CA ILE A 788 27.71 9.82 -26.72
C ILE A 788 27.16 8.56 -26.06
N ASN A 789 26.28 8.72 -25.05
CA ASN A 789 25.61 7.64 -24.34
C ASN A 789 24.88 6.73 -25.36
N PRO A 790 24.88 5.40 -25.19
CA PRO A 790 24.15 4.47 -26.04
C PRO A 790 22.67 4.84 -26.29
N ALA A 791 21.96 5.29 -25.24
CA ALA A 791 20.57 5.75 -25.38
C ALA A 791 20.43 6.99 -26.28
N GLN A 792 21.33 7.97 -26.13
CA GLN A 792 21.37 9.14 -27.00
C GLN A 792 21.67 8.75 -28.45
N ARG A 793 22.61 7.83 -28.67
CA ARG A 793 22.94 7.36 -30.01
C ARG A 793 21.76 6.73 -30.72
N ILE A 794 20.97 5.93 -30.00
CA ILE A 794 19.78 5.28 -30.56
C ILE A 794 18.70 6.32 -30.89
N THR A 795 18.42 7.26 -29.98
CA THR A 795 17.39 8.30 -30.22
C THR A 795 17.77 9.24 -31.35
N THR A 796 19.01 9.73 -31.39
CA THR A 796 19.52 10.58 -32.47
C THR A 796 19.44 9.86 -33.83
N ARG A 797 19.77 8.56 -33.87
CA ARG A 797 19.65 7.77 -35.11
C ARG A 797 18.21 7.69 -35.55
N GLY A 798 17.26 7.36 -34.64
CA GLY A 798 15.83 7.29 -34.95
C GLY A 798 15.25 8.63 -35.43
N CYS A 799 15.66 9.75 -34.82
CA CYS A 799 15.31 11.09 -35.28
C CYS A 799 15.87 11.39 -36.68
N THR A 800 17.12 11.02 -36.96
CA THR A 800 17.79 11.23 -38.25
C THR A 800 17.14 10.40 -39.35
N ASP A 801 16.83 9.14 -39.08
CA ASP A 801 16.17 8.24 -40.03
C ASP A 801 14.83 8.82 -40.53
N ILE A 802 14.05 9.45 -39.65
CA ILE A 802 12.77 10.09 -40.03
C ILE A 802 13.00 11.41 -40.76
N ARG A 803 13.94 12.24 -40.29
CA ARG A 803 14.22 13.56 -40.92
C ARG A 803 14.79 13.46 -42.34
N LEU A 804 15.52 12.37 -42.61
CA LEU A 804 16.08 12.11 -43.92
C LEU A 804 15.11 11.37 -44.87
N ALA A 805 13.99 10.89 -44.36
CA ALA A 805 13.04 10.12 -45.13
C ALA A 805 12.16 11.05 -46.01
N ASP A 806 12.04 10.73 -47.28
CA ASP A 806 11.10 11.38 -48.19
C ASP A 806 9.73 10.70 -48.08
N MET A 807 8.73 11.43 -47.60
CA MET A 807 7.35 10.92 -47.42
C MET A 807 6.69 10.53 -48.75
N MET A 808 7.06 11.16 -49.87
CA MET A 808 6.58 10.80 -51.21
C MET A 808 7.17 9.47 -51.65
N GLU A 809 8.47 9.25 -51.39
CA GLU A 809 9.14 7.98 -51.68
C GLU A 809 8.59 6.84 -50.81
N LEU A 810 8.39 7.08 -49.50
CA LEU A 810 7.80 6.09 -48.58
C LEU A 810 6.38 5.66 -48.99
N ALA A 811 5.64 6.55 -49.62
CA ALA A 811 4.29 6.26 -50.11
C ALA A 811 4.27 5.43 -51.41
N GLN A 812 5.43 5.30 -52.10
CA GLN A 812 5.49 4.58 -53.38
C GLN A 812 5.32 3.06 -53.18
N PHE A 813 4.66 2.48 -54.16
CA PHE A 813 4.27 1.08 -54.19
C PHE A 813 5.25 0.26 -55.03
N THR A 814 5.71 -0.85 -54.52
CA THR A 814 6.50 -1.78 -55.32
C THR A 814 5.54 -2.77 -56.00
N THR A 815 5.30 -2.60 -57.31
CA THR A 815 4.30 -3.34 -58.08
C THR A 815 4.44 -4.87 -58.05
N LYS A 816 5.63 -5.39 -57.78
CA LYS A 816 5.88 -6.84 -57.75
C LYS A 816 5.47 -7.53 -56.48
N THR A 817 5.41 -6.85 -55.35
CA THR A 817 5.21 -7.46 -54.00
C THR A 817 3.97 -6.95 -53.28
N GLY A 818 3.31 -5.91 -53.77
CA GLY A 818 2.19 -5.29 -53.05
C GLY A 818 2.56 -4.68 -51.69
N VAL A 819 3.82 -4.32 -51.51
CA VAL A 819 4.37 -3.79 -50.23
C VAL A 819 5.14 -2.50 -50.50
N ARG A 820 5.02 -1.52 -49.64
CA ARG A 820 5.85 -0.30 -49.59
C ARG A 820 7.15 -0.60 -48.85
N VAL A 821 8.15 -1.11 -49.59
CA VAL A 821 9.37 -1.69 -49.03
C VAL A 821 10.15 -0.69 -48.15
N ASN A 822 10.26 0.57 -48.58
CA ASN A 822 11.00 1.60 -47.86
C ASN A 822 10.28 1.98 -46.57
N LEU A 823 8.96 2.10 -46.59
CA LEU A 823 8.14 2.32 -45.37
C LEU A 823 8.25 1.16 -44.41
N GLU A 824 8.11 -0.09 -44.89
CA GLU A 824 8.22 -1.29 -44.03
C GLU A 824 9.61 -1.40 -43.38
N ARG A 825 10.67 -1.03 -44.12
CA ARG A 825 12.06 -1.01 -43.60
C ARG A 825 12.22 0.02 -42.51
N LEU A 826 11.78 1.26 -42.75
CA LEU A 826 11.85 2.36 -41.77
C LEU A 826 11.10 2.00 -40.47
N LEU A 827 9.86 1.50 -40.56
CA LEU A 827 9.05 1.15 -39.41
C LEU A 827 9.63 -0.04 -38.62
N LYS A 828 10.27 -1.02 -39.28
CA LYS A 828 10.98 -2.10 -38.61
C LYS A 828 12.23 -1.58 -37.88
N GLN A 829 12.98 -0.67 -38.49
CA GLN A 829 14.13 -0.04 -37.83
C GLN A 829 13.70 0.75 -36.59
N LEU A 830 12.62 1.53 -36.69
CA LEU A 830 12.06 2.26 -35.56
C LEU A 830 11.61 1.33 -34.42
N ASP A 831 10.93 0.21 -34.74
CA ASP A 831 10.53 -0.78 -33.71
C ASP A 831 11.75 -1.40 -33.01
N GLN A 832 12.82 -1.69 -33.78
CA GLN A 832 14.11 -2.15 -33.21
C GLN A 832 14.77 -1.08 -32.34
N HIS A 833 14.80 0.18 -32.76
CA HIS A 833 15.38 1.27 -31.97
C HIS A 833 14.62 1.45 -30.65
N VAL A 834 13.27 1.37 -30.67
CA VAL A 834 12.44 1.46 -29.44
C VAL A 834 12.72 0.32 -28.48
N HIS A 835 12.90 -0.92 -28.97
CA HIS A 835 13.28 -2.04 -28.11
C HIS A 835 14.65 -1.87 -27.53
N GLN A 836 15.65 -1.58 -28.35
CA GLN A 836 17.03 -1.34 -27.89
C GLN A 836 17.10 -0.18 -26.87
N LEU A 837 16.36 0.90 -27.11
CA LEU A 837 16.33 2.03 -26.19
C LEU A 837 15.71 1.65 -24.84
N SER A 838 14.63 0.88 -24.88
CA SER A 838 14.01 0.37 -23.62
C SER A 838 15.00 -0.50 -22.84
N ASP A 839 15.73 -1.39 -23.52
CA ASP A 839 16.72 -2.29 -22.90
C ASP A 839 17.92 -1.50 -22.34
N VAL A 840 18.42 -0.51 -23.08
CA VAL A 840 19.52 0.35 -22.63
C VAL A 840 19.12 1.17 -21.41
N VAL A 841 17.93 1.78 -21.41
CA VAL A 841 17.39 2.51 -20.25
C VAL A 841 17.26 1.58 -19.05
N ALA A 842 16.71 0.39 -19.25
CA ALA A 842 16.53 -0.59 -18.18
C ALA A 842 17.88 -1.05 -17.61
N HIS A 843 18.86 -1.34 -18.46
CA HIS A 843 20.19 -1.77 -18.05
C HIS A 843 20.95 -0.65 -17.32
N THR A 844 20.88 0.59 -17.81
CA THR A 844 21.63 1.71 -17.23
C THR A 844 21.06 2.16 -15.89
N PHE A 845 19.73 2.27 -15.77
CA PHE A 845 19.09 2.91 -14.60
C PHE A 845 18.34 1.94 -13.67
N PHE A 846 17.95 0.76 -14.18
CA PHE A 846 17.13 -0.20 -13.42
C PHE A 846 17.84 -1.53 -13.17
N SER A 847 19.10 -1.71 -13.62
CA SER A 847 19.84 -2.98 -13.56
C SER A 847 19.92 -3.59 -12.16
N HIS A 848 19.85 -2.77 -11.11
CA HIS A 848 19.82 -3.24 -9.73
C HIS A 848 18.53 -3.97 -9.36
N SER A 849 17.42 -3.77 -10.11
CA SER A 849 16.14 -4.44 -9.89
C SER A 849 15.98 -5.72 -10.73
N LEU A 850 16.77 -5.89 -11.79
CA LEU A 850 16.66 -7.05 -12.69
C LEU A 850 17.18 -8.36 -12.07
N ALA A 851 18.16 -8.32 -11.17
CA ALA A 851 18.72 -9.51 -10.53
C ALA A 851 17.69 -10.35 -9.75
N GLN A 852 16.58 -9.76 -9.27
CA GLN A 852 15.51 -10.48 -8.57
C GLN A 852 14.40 -11.02 -9.49
N ARG A 853 14.24 -10.49 -10.70
CA ARG A 853 13.26 -11.03 -11.67
C ARG A 853 13.72 -12.38 -12.26
N ILE A 854 15.01 -12.66 -12.22
CA ILE A 854 15.60 -13.93 -12.66
C ILE A 854 15.48 -15.02 -11.57
N SER A 855 15.31 -14.61 -10.29
CA SER A 855 15.22 -15.52 -9.14
C SER A 855 13.77 -15.89 -8.76
N GLY A 856 12.77 -15.60 -9.58
CA GLY A 856 11.41 -16.13 -9.44
C GLY A 856 11.37 -17.67 -9.70
N PRO A 857 10.34 -18.40 -9.23
CA PRO A 857 10.32 -19.85 -9.10
C PRO A 857 10.39 -20.68 -10.40
N GLN A 858 10.89 -20.12 -11.49
CA GLN A 858 11.08 -20.87 -12.75
C GLN A 858 12.23 -21.90 -12.73
N TRP A 859 12.99 -22.00 -11.63
CA TRP A 859 14.07 -22.99 -11.51
C TRP A 859 13.62 -24.34 -10.96
N LEU A 860 12.34 -24.54 -10.64
CA LEU A 860 11.83 -25.82 -10.11
C LEU A 860 11.09 -26.70 -11.13
N GLU A 861 10.99 -26.30 -12.40
CA GLU A 861 10.33 -27.12 -13.45
C GLU A 861 11.29 -27.87 -14.38
N GLY A 862 12.57 -27.98 -14.04
CA GLY A 862 13.57 -28.58 -14.95
C GLY A 862 14.62 -29.48 -14.32
N ILE A 863 14.24 -30.38 -13.38
CA ILE A 863 15.08 -31.51 -13.01
C ILE A 863 14.21 -32.77 -13.00
N PRO A 864 14.57 -33.84 -13.79
CA PRO A 864 13.76 -35.04 -14.01
C PRO A 864 13.58 -35.87 -12.75
#